data_410bd739da745271f5d7cdb16bfbd733
#
_entry.id   410bd739da745271f5d7cdb16bfbd733
#
_cell.length_a   1.000
_cell.length_b   1.000
_cell.length_c   1.000
_cell.angle_alpha   90.00
_cell.angle_beta   90.00
_cell.angle_gamma   90.00
#
_symmetry.space_group_name_H-M   'P 1'
#
loop_
_entity.id
_entity.type
_entity.pdbx_description
1 polymer ?
#
loop_
_entity_poly.entity_id
_entity_poly.type
_entity_poly.pdbx_seq_one_letter_code
_entity_poly.pdbx_strand_id
1 'polypeptide(L)'
;MFKKSGLVLLFASLMTSSINAQNNNFVYDTTQFELLNEVVVSGVRVQKNAPFAVTNINKIELNEFSKTGQELPFLFSKSPGIIAWSDNGVGTGTSYMRIRGAGDSRINVTLDGVPLNSPEDQCVFWANMNSYGSLLGNVQIQRGVGTSTNGDGAFGGTVALSTATPSLVPGTEITGSYGSFNTLNFGVKASTGLLWDQFVLDGAYHETQTDGFIHGTHGRSGSYYGGITYLGDNFQIRYKNIGNFENTGQAWNGVTAGNNDLSLMDGTYGVHTGIKTYEDLFKVGLGQYNSLYEHLVFDENGEFLKDNNGNYVTERYQLSNGQYWDRTTDNFWQNHNILSAAWEINKHWTTSASLHYTYGYGYYDEFRYENKLADKFGINEFKAPGKSVKSDVIRQKGLRQDTYGFVWNANYKNDRWDIIGGLSLQNFKGNHFGYVTYIAVDSIAEKYLANGDYKYYDSDASKLDGNAFVKAAFKITKHWTVFGDMQYRHVDYKTSGINDRFVKNAEGNYVNQELNIDEHYNFFNPKGGISWDLNNHHVYASVAMSHREPERNNFTDNGSYPAPKPEQLIDYELGYDYNGSIWQAGVNLYYMDYKDQFVQTGAMSDIGEALTTNIKKSYRMGGELQAGVNATKWLTLEANAALSQNKILDFDEVVETYDDYWESLDPTIIHYDNSTLAFSPSTILNGFITFHHKGFEAVWHTNYVSRMYLDNTENIDRSLPSYSTSNVSLGYTLKPKKVVREAVFKLNFNNIFNKRYASSGFVYSAIVGDIHPEDNRYYALSFIPMAGFNLMGNLTLRF
;
A
#
# COMPACT_ATOMS: atom_id res chain seq x y z
N MET A 1 29.96 10.86 2.74
CA MET A 1 30.35 9.54 3.22
C MET A 1 30.80 9.47 4.69
N PHE A 2 30.86 10.54 5.47
CA PHE A 2 31.50 10.60 6.80
C PHE A 2 30.57 10.90 8.00
N LYS A 3 29.20 10.87 7.84
CA LYS A 3 28.29 11.06 8.99
C LYS A 3 27.59 9.77 9.49
N LYS A 4 27.81 8.63 8.84
CA LYS A 4 27.17 7.35 9.24
C LYS A 4 27.92 6.59 10.33
N SER A 5 29.17 6.90 10.59
CA SER A 5 29.99 6.19 11.60
C SER A 5 29.65 6.55 13.05
N GLY A 6 29.02 7.69 13.30
CA GLY A 6 28.68 8.13 14.66
C GLY A 6 27.53 7.34 15.31
N LEU A 7 26.55 6.93 14.51
CA LEU A 7 25.38 6.20 15.04
C LEU A 7 25.74 4.76 15.42
N VAL A 8 26.60 4.11 14.62
CA VAL A 8 27.10 2.75 14.90
C VAL A 8 27.98 2.73 16.16
N LEU A 9 28.76 3.77 16.37
CA LEU A 9 29.61 3.93 17.59
C LEU A 9 28.75 4.21 18.84
N LEU A 10 27.64 4.96 18.72
CA LEU A 10 26.71 5.18 19.83
C LEU A 10 26.01 3.89 20.23
N PHE A 11 25.57 3.06 19.28
CA PHE A 11 25.00 1.74 19.53
C PHE A 11 26.01 0.75 20.11
N ALA A 12 27.28 0.79 19.65
CA ALA A 12 28.34 -0.04 20.20
C ALA A 12 28.71 0.36 21.63
N SER A 13 28.67 1.63 22.01
CA SER A 13 28.89 2.09 23.38
C SER A 13 27.75 1.75 24.34
N LEU A 14 26.51 1.70 23.86
CA LEU A 14 25.36 1.19 24.61
C LEU A 14 25.44 -0.32 24.88
N MET A 15 26.08 -1.08 23.97
CA MET A 15 26.29 -2.53 24.17
C MET A 15 27.30 -2.84 25.28
N THR A 16 28.31 -1.97 25.51
CA THR A 16 29.31 -2.20 26.56
C THR A 16 28.81 -1.84 27.96
N SER A 17 27.81 -0.97 28.07
CA SER A 17 27.22 -0.62 29.37
C SER A 17 26.18 -1.61 29.89
N SER A 18 25.59 -2.45 29.01
CA SER A 18 24.59 -3.43 29.41
C SER A 18 25.15 -4.71 30.04
N ILE A 19 26.48 -4.91 30.08
CA ILE A 19 27.12 -6.10 30.65
C ILE A 19 27.18 -6.05 32.21
N ASN A 20 26.96 -4.88 32.80
CA ASN A 20 27.06 -4.66 34.25
C ASN A 20 25.72 -4.40 34.96
N ALA A 21 24.56 -4.70 34.35
CA ALA A 21 23.28 -4.59 35.04
C ALA A 21 23.14 -5.74 36.05
N GLN A 22 23.20 -5.41 37.32
CA GLN A 22 23.01 -6.32 38.43
C GLN A 22 21.64 -7.01 38.35
N ASN A 23 21.64 -8.31 38.64
CA ASN A 23 20.43 -9.13 38.87
C ASN A 23 19.65 -8.64 40.13
N ASN A 24 18.87 -7.60 39.98
CA ASN A 24 17.83 -7.28 40.93
C ASN A 24 16.56 -7.99 40.50
N ASN A 25 16.10 -8.96 41.28
CA ASN A 25 14.81 -9.65 41.14
C ASN A 25 13.64 -8.70 41.50
N PHE A 26 13.47 -7.60 40.82
CA PHE A 26 12.25 -6.80 40.88
C PHE A 26 11.22 -7.39 39.91
N VAL A 27 10.09 -7.80 40.44
CA VAL A 27 8.90 -8.16 39.63
C VAL A 27 8.20 -6.85 39.28
N TYR A 28 8.42 -6.33 38.05
CA TYR A 28 7.71 -5.17 37.57
C TYR A 28 6.30 -5.59 37.17
N ASP A 29 5.32 -4.76 37.51
CA ASP A 29 3.95 -4.92 37.00
C ASP A 29 3.89 -4.48 35.52
N THR A 30 4.12 -5.44 34.64
CA THR A 30 4.05 -5.22 33.19
C THR A 30 2.63 -4.97 32.70
N THR A 31 1.62 -5.38 33.47
CA THR A 31 0.19 -5.31 33.12
C THR A 31 -0.28 -3.88 32.99
N GLN A 32 0.10 -2.99 33.89
CA GLN A 32 -0.26 -1.58 33.86
C GLN A 32 0.44 -0.85 32.67
N PHE A 33 1.68 -1.21 32.37
CA PHE A 33 2.41 -0.66 31.24
C PHE A 33 1.76 -1.06 29.89
N GLU A 34 1.35 -2.31 29.75
CA GLU A 34 0.60 -2.77 28.58
C GLU A 34 -0.75 -2.06 28.46
N LEU A 35 -1.48 -1.90 29.59
CA LEU A 35 -2.75 -1.16 29.64
C LEU A 35 -2.60 0.28 29.13
N LEU A 36 -1.58 1.03 29.57
CA LEU A 36 -1.35 2.41 29.14
C LEU A 36 -0.99 2.51 27.65
N ASN A 37 -0.29 1.52 27.08
CA ASN A 37 -0.09 1.45 25.63
C ASN A 37 -1.40 1.20 24.87
N GLU A 38 -2.29 0.34 25.38
CA GLU A 38 -3.61 0.10 24.80
C GLU A 38 -4.49 1.36 24.82
N VAL A 39 -4.37 2.21 25.85
CA VAL A 39 -5.12 3.48 25.94
C VAL A 39 -4.80 4.41 24.77
N VAL A 40 -3.55 4.47 24.30
CA VAL A 40 -3.16 5.31 23.15
C VAL A 40 -3.92 4.93 21.88
N VAL A 41 -4.17 3.65 21.66
CA VAL A 41 -4.82 3.12 20.44
C VAL A 41 -6.31 2.84 20.62
N SER A 42 -6.88 3.05 21.78
CA SER A 42 -8.27 2.70 22.08
C SER A 42 -9.28 3.43 21.18
N GLY A 43 -8.95 4.66 20.76
CA GLY A 43 -9.79 5.47 19.88
C GLY A 43 -10.01 4.88 18.48
N VAL A 44 -9.05 4.12 17.96
CA VAL A 44 -9.06 3.60 16.57
C VAL A 44 -9.31 2.09 16.50
N ARG A 45 -9.31 1.38 17.62
CA ARG A 45 -9.50 -0.06 17.67
C ARG A 45 -10.92 -0.46 18.00
N VAL A 46 -11.26 -1.64 17.52
CA VAL A 46 -12.49 -2.35 17.88
C VAL A 46 -12.20 -3.28 19.05
N GLN A 47 -13.09 -3.28 20.03
CA GLN A 47 -13.01 -4.22 21.12
C GLN A 47 -13.37 -5.65 20.69
N LYS A 48 -12.92 -6.65 21.44
CA LYS A 48 -13.07 -8.07 21.10
C LYS A 48 -14.49 -8.51 20.76
N ASN A 49 -15.50 -7.89 21.41
CA ASN A 49 -16.92 -8.26 21.25
C ASN A 49 -17.73 -7.19 20.50
N ALA A 50 -17.09 -6.31 19.76
CA ALA A 50 -17.78 -5.30 18.95
C ALA A 50 -18.31 -5.91 17.66
N PRO A 51 -19.38 -5.35 17.08
CA PRO A 51 -20.10 -5.93 15.94
C PRO A 51 -19.41 -5.62 14.59
N PHE A 52 -18.16 -6.01 14.43
CA PHE A 52 -17.38 -5.75 13.20
C PHE A 52 -16.47 -6.93 12.85
N ALA A 53 -16.23 -7.12 11.54
CA ALA A 53 -15.29 -8.11 11.02
C ALA A 53 -13.83 -7.67 11.26
N VAL A 54 -13.12 -8.36 12.14
CA VAL A 54 -11.77 -7.99 12.58
C VAL A 54 -10.78 -9.14 12.42
N THR A 55 -9.57 -8.82 11.99
CA THR A 55 -8.39 -9.70 12.08
C THR A 55 -7.32 -9.03 12.93
N ASN A 56 -6.79 -9.75 13.92
CA ASN A 56 -5.68 -9.27 14.74
C ASN A 56 -4.42 -10.07 14.40
N ILE A 57 -3.33 -9.37 14.08
CA ILE A 57 -2.01 -9.95 13.81
C ILE A 57 -1.11 -9.61 14.99
N ASN A 58 -0.53 -10.62 15.60
CA ASN A 58 0.24 -10.46 16.83
C ASN A 58 1.72 -10.14 16.57
N LYS A 59 2.44 -9.74 17.63
CA LYS A 59 3.87 -9.39 17.59
C LYS A 59 4.76 -10.50 17.03
N ILE A 60 4.43 -11.76 17.27
CA ILE A 60 5.25 -12.89 16.81
C ILE A 60 5.17 -13.00 15.29
N GLU A 61 3.95 -12.96 14.73
CA GLU A 61 3.72 -13.00 13.28
C GLU A 61 4.39 -11.82 12.58
N LEU A 62 4.23 -10.60 13.11
CA LEU A 62 4.84 -9.38 12.59
C LEU A 62 6.36 -9.47 12.58
N ASN A 63 6.95 -9.90 13.68
CA ASN A 63 8.40 -10.03 13.81
C ASN A 63 8.98 -11.13 12.91
N GLU A 64 8.27 -12.24 12.74
CA GLU A 64 8.68 -13.30 11.80
C GLU A 64 8.55 -12.85 10.35
N PHE A 65 7.49 -12.13 10.02
CA PHE A 65 7.27 -11.61 8.68
C PHE A 65 8.30 -10.55 8.27
N SER A 66 8.69 -9.64 9.17
CA SER A 66 9.66 -8.57 8.86
C SER A 66 11.03 -9.09 8.37
N LYS A 67 11.33 -10.36 8.65
CA LYS A 67 12.58 -11.03 8.24
C LYS A 67 12.55 -11.49 6.77
N THR A 68 11.41 -11.46 6.11
CA THR A 68 11.28 -11.83 4.69
C THR A 68 11.75 -10.72 3.75
N GLY A 69 11.85 -9.48 4.25
CA GLY A 69 12.11 -8.29 3.44
C GLY A 69 10.90 -7.79 2.66
N GLN A 70 9.75 -8.48 2.76
CA GLN A 70 8.51 -8.07 2.09
C GLN A 70 7.77 -7.00 2.90
N GLU A 71 6.99 -6.17 2.19
CA GLU A 71 6.15 -5.14 2.77
C GLU A 71 4.90 -5.72 3.43
N LEU A 72 4.33 -5.00 4.41
CA LEU A 72 3.20 -5.44 5.23
C LEU A 72 1.96 -5.93 4.44
N PRO A 73 1.59 -5.39 3.27
CA PRO A 73 0.49 -5.92 2.45
C PRO A 73 0.55 -7.43 2.23
N PHE A 74 1.74 -8.01 2.04
CA PHE A 74 1.92 -9.45 1.83
C PHE A 74 1.64 -10.30 3.09
N LEU A 75 1.77 -9.72 4.28
CA LEU A 75 1.29 -10.34 5.52
C LEU A 75 -0.24 -10.26 5.60
N PHE A 76 -0.79 -9.10 5.27
CA PHE A 76 -2.24 -8.85 5.37
C PHE A 76 -3.03 -9.69 4.36
N SER A 77 -2.45 -10.02 3.20
CA SER A 77 -3.09 -10.89 2.19
C SER A 77 -3.36 -12.32 2.65
N LYS A 78 -2.82 -12.73 3.78
CA LYS A 78 -3.16 -13.99 4.45
C LYS A 78 -4.53 -13.95 5.15
N SER A 79 -5.11 -12.76 5.31
CA SER A 79 -6.45 -12.54 5.87
C SER A 79 -7.53 -12.67 4.81
N PRO A 80 -8.79 -12.98 5.18
CA PRO A 80 -9.88 -13.08 4.22
C PRO A 80 -10.08 -11.82 3.39
N GLY A 81 -10.32 -11.97 2.08
CA GLY A 81 -10.70 -10.88 1.18
C GLY A 81 -9.60 -9.86 0.86
N ILE A 82 -8.33 -10.16 1.17
CA ILE A 82 -7.19 -9.27 0.91
C ILE A 82 -6.27 -9.88 -0.17
N ILE A 83 -5.87 -9.07 -1.13
CA ILE A 83 -4.83 -9.37 -2.12
C ILE A 83 -3.72 -8.32 -2.05
N ALA A 84 -2.49 -8.70 -2.40
CA ALA A 84 -1.34 -7.80 -2.44
C ALA A 84 -0.45 -8.10 -3.65
N TRP A 85 0.25 -7.07 -4.14
CA TRP A 85 1.24 -7.17 -5.21
C TRP A 85 2.31 -6.09 -5.05
N SER A 86 3.39 -6.20 -5.84
CA SER A 86 4.43 -5.19 -5.95
C SER A 86 4.96 -5.09 -7.38
N ASP A 87 5.39 -3.91 -7.78
CA ASP A 87 5.86 -3.65 -9.15
C ASP A 87 7.15 -4.41 -9.48
N ASN A 88 8.02 -4.63 -8.50
CA ASN A 88 9.26 -5.38 -8.69
C ASN A 88 9.09 -6.92 -8.65
N GLY A 89 7.88 -7.41 -8.35
CA GLY A 89 7.52 -8.82 -8.32
C GLY A 89 8.01 -9.63 -7.11
N VAL A 90 8.76 -9.04 -6.16
CA VAL A 90 9.30 -9.77 -4.99
C VAL A 90 8.69 -9.33 -3.66
N GLY A 91 7.86 -8.30 -3.67
CA GLY A 91 7.16 -7.81 -2.49
C GLY A 91 7.94 -6.77 -1.68
N THR A 92 8.93 -6.13 -2.29
CA THR A 92 9.69 -5.00 -1.74
C THR A 92 9.49 -3.77 -2.62
N GLY A 93 9.77 -2.57 -2.12
CA GLY A 93 9.55 -1.34 -2.87
C GLY A 93 8.06 -1.04 -3.03
N THR A 94 7.67 -0.50 -4.18
CA THR A 94 6.29 -0.10 -4.43
C THR A 94 5.34 -1.30 -4.37
N SER A 95 4.53 -1.35 -3.33
CA SER A 95 3.61 -2.44 -3.01
C SER A 95 2.21 -1.90 -2.76
N TYR A 96 1.21 -2.72 -3.06
CA TYR A 96 -0.20 -2.37 -3.00
C TYR A 96 -1.02 -3.48 -2.38
N MET A 97 -2.22 -3.13 -1.91
CA MET A 97 -3.21 -4.11 -1.48
C MET A 97 -4.65 -3.69 -1.80
N ARG A 98 -5.56 -4.64 -1.75
CA ARG A 98 -7.01 -4.42 -1.80
C ARG A 98 -7.70 -5.22 -0.71
N ILE A 99 -8.68 -4.62 -0.05
CA ILE A 99 -9.56 -5.28 0.90
C ILE A 99 -10.96 -5.31 0.29
N ARG A 100 -11.55 -6.49 0.12
CA ARG A 100 -12.86 -6.68 -0.54
C ARG A 100 -12.94 -6.00 -1.92
N GLY A 101 -11.80 -5.94 -2.64
CA GLY A 101 -11.68 -5.26 -3.92
C GLY A 101 -11.51 -3.73 -3.86
N ALA A 102 -11.63 -3.09 -2.69
CA ALA A 102 -11.33 -1.68 -2.51
C ALA A 102 -9.82 -1.45 -2.43
N GLY A 103 -9.30 -0.48 -3.20
CA GLY A 103 -7.87 -0.17 -3.30
C GLY A 103 -7.33 0.61 -2.10
N ASP A 104 -6.01 0.84 -2.11
CA ASP A 104 -5.25 1.46 -1.01
C ASP A 104 -5.82 2.80 -0.54
N SER A 105 -6.25 3.64 -1.47
CA SER A 105 -6.83 4.94 -1.14
C SER A 105 -8.20 4.85 -0.43
N ARG A 106 -8.81 3.67 -0.33
CA ARG A 106 -10.05 3.38 0.43
C ARG A 106 -9.77 2.66 1.74
N ILE A 107 -8.51 2.58 2.15
CA ILE A 107 -8.08 1.90 3.38
C ILE A 107 -7.47 2.94 4.29
N ASN A 108 -8.09 3.16 5.45
CA ASN A 108 -7.54 4.04 6.47
C ASN A 108 -6.45 3.32 7.25
N VAL A 109 -5.27 3.92 7.36
CA VAL A 109 -4.12 3.38 8.09
C VAL A 109 -3.72 4.34 9.20
N THR A 110 -3.57 3.82 10.42
CA THR A 110 -3.10 4.60 11.56
C THR A 110 -1.92 3.93 12.26
N LEU A 111 -1.02 4.74 12.82
CA LEU A 111 0.06 4.27 13.70
C LEU A 111 -0.13 4.88 15.09
N ASP A 112 -0.41 4.04 16.09
CA ASP A 112 -0.74 4.48 17.46
C ASP A 112 -1.85 5.55 17.50
N GLY A 113 -2.84 5.41 16.61
CA GLY A 113 -3.96 6.34 16.49
C GLY A 113 -3.69 7.60 15.65
N VAL A 114 -2.46 7.81 15.19
CA VAL A 114 -2.09 8.92 14.28
C VAL A 114 -2.35 8.48 12.83
N PRO A 115 -3.07 9.27 12.01
CA PRO A 115 -3.27 8.98 10.60
C PRO A 115 -1.95 8.92 9.83
N LEU A 116 -1.77 7.93 8.97
CA LEU A 116 -0.58 7.74 8.14
C LEU A 116 -0.83 7.95 6.64
N ASN A 117 -2.09 7.91 6.20
CA ASN A 117 -2.40 8.14 4.80
C ASN A 117 -1.85 9.50 4.34
N SER A 118 -1.26 9.53 3.14
CA SER A 118 -0.94 10.80 2.46
C SER A 118 -2.22 11.61 2.34
N PRO A 119 -2.26 12.88 2.76
CA PRO A 119 -3.50 13.65 2.77
C PRO A 119 -4.09 13.90 1.39
N GLU A 120 -3.31 13.95 0.33
CA GLU A 120 -3.77 14.18 -1.04
C GLU A 120 -4.12 12.90 -1.79
N ASP A 121 -3.27 11.85 -1.68
CA ASP A 121 -3.45 10.57 -2.36
C ASP A 121 -4.32 9.61 -1.53
N GLN A 122 -4.55 9.95 -0.27
CA GLN A 122 -5.38 9.22 0.71
C GLN A 122 -4.98 7.75 0.86
N CYS A 123 -3.74 7.41 0.56
CA CYS A 123 -3.16 6.07 0.70
C CYS A 123 -1.86 6.10 1.49
N VAL A 124 -1.38 4.94 1.85
CA VAL A 124 -0.05 4.74 2.41
C VAL A 124 0.86 4.16 1.34
N PHE A 125 2.00 4.76 1.14
CA PHE A 125 3.07 4.19 0.31
C PHE A 125 3.85 3.19 1.18
N TRP A 126 3.58 1.90 1.00
CA TRP A 126 4.13 0.84 1.85
C TRP A 126 5.66 0.71 1.74
N ALA A 127 6.24 1.13 0.63
CA ALA A 127 7.70 1.22 0.45
C ALA A 127 8.36 2.13 1.51
N ASN A 128 7.66 3.20 1.92
CA ASN A 128 8.07 4.10 3.01
C ASN A 128 7.93 3.47 4.40
N MET A 129 7.44 2.24 4.50
CA MET A 129 7.22 1.53 5.76
C MET A 129 7.99 0.21 5.81
N ASN A 130 9.09 0.12 5.07
CA ASN A 130 9.92 -1.08 5.03
C ASN A 130 10.31 -1.54 6.44
N SER A 131 10.12 -2.83 6.69
CA SER A 131 10.43 -3.49 7.96
C SER A 131 9.67 -2.98 9.20
N TYR A 132 8.59 -2.21 9.04
CA TYR A 132 7.75 -1.78 10.17
C TYR A 132 7.22 -2.96 11.00
N GLY A 133 7.00 -4.13 10.39
CA GLY A 133 6.62 -5.33 11.10
C GLY A 133 7.51 -5.62 12.31
N SER A 134 8.79 -5.25 12.27
CA SER A 134 9.71 -5.39 13.39
C SER A 134 9.47 -4.40 14.54
N LEU A 135 8.88 -3.24 14.24
CA LEU A 135 8.61 -2.17 15.19
C LEU A 135 7.22 -2.32 15.85
N LEU A 136 6.34 -3.10 15.21
CA LEU A 136 4.96 -3.25 15.64
C LEU A 136 4.81 -4.33 16.73
N GLY A 137 3.88 -4.08 17.64
CA GLY A 137 3.44 -5.04 18.66
C GLY A 137 2.17 -5.77 18.26
N ASN A 138 1.32 -5.10 17.48
CA ASN A 138 0.05 -5.64 17.01
C ASN A 138 -0.47 -4.85 15.82
N VAL A 139 -1.22 -5.52 14.95
CA VAL A 139 -2.01 -4.89 13.88
C VAL A 139 -3.44 -5.38 13.99
N GLN A 140 -4.39 -4.47 13.89
CA GLN A 140 -5.80 -4.80 13.76
C GLN A 140 -6.31 -4.35 12.39
N ILE A 141 -6.84 -5.28 11.61
CA ILE A 141 -7.48 -5.02 10.32
C ILE A 141 -8.98 -5.14 10.51
N GLN A 142 -9.70 -4.04 10.33
CA GLN A 142 -11.16 -3.99 10.26
C GLN A 142 -11.56 -3.99 8.79
N ARG A 143 -12.32 -4.96 8.35
CA ARG A 143 -12.81 -5.05 6.97
C ARG A 143 -14.15 -4.32 6.86
N GLY A 144 -14.40 -3.63 5.74
CA GLY A 144 -15.55 -2.74 5.58
C GLY A 144 -15.36 -1.40 6.28
N VAL A 145 -16.46 -0.70 6.57
CA VAL A 145 -16.42 0.64 7.19
C VAL A 145 -15.87 0.62 8.62
N GLY A 146 -16.15 -0.42 9.39
CA GLY A 146 -15.65 -0.55 10.76
C GLY A 146 -16.15 0.56 11.70
N THR A 147 -15.44 0.79 12.81
CA THR A 147 -15.71 1.89 13.74
C THR A 147 -15.10 3.21 13.25
N SER A 148 -15.55 4.33 13.80
CA SER A 148 -14.92 5.63 13.58
C SER A 148 -13.47 5.62 14.05
N THR A 149 -12.61 6.26 13.26
CA THR A 149 -11.18 6.38 13.49
C THR A 149 -10.73 7.80 13.21
N ASN A 150 -9.45 8.09 13.38
CA ASN A 150 -8.84 9.34 12.96
C ASN A 150 -8.44 9.25 11.47
N GLY A 151 -8.50 10.36 10.74
CA GLY A 151 -8.10 10.46 9.34
C GLY A 151 -9.23 10.13 8.36
N ASP A 152 -8.84 9.61 7.21
CA ASP A 152 -9.72 9.40 6.06
C ASP A 152 -10.87 8.42 6.36
N GLY A 153 -11.96 8.56 5.62
CA GLY A 153 -13.07 7.63 5.69
C GLY A 153 -12.67 6.24 5.17
N ALA A 154 -12.90 5.20 5.98
CA ALA A 154 -12.66 3.83 5.55
C ALA A 154 -13.82 3.32 4.70
N PHE A 155 -13.50 2.80 3.52
CA PHE A 155 -14.46 2.18 2.59
C PHE A 155 -14.18 0.69 2.37
N GLY A 156 -12.91 0.30 2.24
CA GLY A 156 -12.48 -1.10 2.15
C GLY A 156 -12.13 -1.67 3.51
N GLY A 157 -11.51 -0.87 4.36
CA GLY A 157 -11.09 -1.27 5.69
C GLY A 157 -10.28 -0.22 6.44
N THR A 158 -9.95 -0.57 7.67
CA THR A 158 -9.02 0.17 8.51
C THR A 158 -7.90 -0.75 8.97
N VAL A 159 -6.65 -0.27 8.88
CA VAL A 159 -5.46 -0.94 9.40
C VAL A 159 -4.91 -0.13 10.56
N ALA A 160 -5.14 -0.58 11.78
CA ALA A 160 -4.64 0.06 12.99
C ALA A 160 -3.32 -0.60 13.43
N LEU A 161 -2.21 0.05 13.11
CA LEU A 161 -0.86 -0.35 13.50
C LEU A 161 -0.59 0.14 14.93
N SER A 162 0.01 -0.70 15.76
CA SER A 162 0.46 -0.31 17.10
C SER A 162 1.92 -0.65 17.29
N THR A 163 2.73 0.32 17.70
CA THR A 163 4.13 0.09 18.01
C THR A 163 4.28 -0.87 19.20
N ALA A 164 5.34 -1.66 19.17
CA ALA A 164 5.63 -2.58 20.26
C ALA A 164 5.84 -1.83 21.59
N THR A 165 5.34 -2.40 22.67
CA THR A 165 5.66 -1.96 24.03
C THR A 165 7.17 -2.08 24.24
N PRO A 166 7.87 -1.02 24.70
CA PRO A 166 9.28 -1.09 25.00
C PRO A 166 9.59 -2.20 26.01
N SER A 167 10.75 -2.86 25.84
CA SER A 167 11.15 -3.91 26.78
C SER A 167 11.63 -3.30 28.10
N LEU A 168 11.07 -3.73 29.21
CA LEU A 168 11.56 -3.35 30.54
C LEU A 168 12.87 -4.10 30.93
N VAL A 169 13.28 -5.08 30.11
CA VAL A 169 14.51 -5.83 30.30
C VAL A 169 15.49 -5.45 29.19
N PRO A 170 16.78 -5.19 29.51
CA PRO A 170 17.78 -4.92 28.51
C PRO A 170 17.89 -6.07 27.48
N GLY A 171 18.06 -5.71 26.22
CA GLY A 171 18.22 -6.74 25.20
C GLY A 171 18.54 -6.16 23.82
N THR A 172 19.11 -7.01 22.99
CA THR A 172 19.45 -6.70 21.59
C THR A 172 19.01 -7.85 20.70
N GLU A 173 18.45 -7.52 19.55
CA GLU A 173 18.16 -8.48 18.48
C GLU A 173 18.89 -8.05 17.21
N ILE A 174 19.61 -8.98 16.58
CA ILE A 174 20.27 -8.80 15.28
C ILE A 174 19.68 -9.81 14.31
N THR A 175 19.28 -9.33 13.15
CA THR A 175 18.67 -10.14 12.09
C THR A 175 19.45 -9.95 10.79
N GLY A 176 19.72 -11.03 10.08
CA GLY A 176 20.26 -11.02 8.73
C GLY A 176 19.52 -12.02 7.87
N SER A 177 19.16 -11.63 6.64
CA SER A 177 18.51 -12.51 5.66
C SER A 177 19.17 -12.33 4.30
N TYR A 178 19.28 -13.40 3.54
CA TYR A 178 19.75 -13.37 2.16
C TYR A 178 18.99 -14.39 1.30
N GLY A 179 18.72 -14.02 0.05
CA GLY A 179 17.95 -14.89 -0.82
C GLY A 179 18.01 -14.55 -2.30
N SER A 180 17.05 -15.06 -3.04
CA SER A 180 16.91 -14.85 -4.49
C SER A 180 16.87 -13.36 -4.83
N PHE A 181 17.28 -13.03 -6.06
CA PHE A 181 17.39 -11.66 -6.57
C PHE A 181 18.35 -10.79 -5.72
N ASN A 182 19.41 -11.39 -5.19
CA ASN A 182 20.36 -10.75 -4.28
C ASN A 182 19.70 -10.00 -3.13
N THR A 183 18.50 -10.43 -2.72
CA THR A 183 17.76 -9.77 -1.66
C THR A 183 18.48 -9.95 -0.33
N LEU A 184 18.93 -8.84 0.24
CA LEU A 184 19.56 -8.74 1.54
C LEU A 184 18.65 -7.94 2.48
N ASN A 185 18.31 -8.51 3.64
CA ASN A 185 17.64 -7.78 4.71
C ASN A 185 18.50 -7.84 5.96
N PHE A 186 18.74 -6.69 6.57
CA PHE A 186 19.51 -6.55 7.79
C PHE A 186 18.73 -5.72 8.80
N GLY A 187 18.75 -6.14 10.07
CA GLY A 187 18.09 -5.41 11.14
C GLY A 187 18.82 -5.50 12.48
N VAL A 188 18.74 -4.43 13.25
CA VAL A 188 19.18 -4.40 14.65
C VAL A 188 18.13 -3.66 15.49
N LYS A 189 17.79 -4.22 16.65
CA LYS A 189 16.95 -3.60 17.68
C LYS A 189 17.64 -3.69 19.02
N ALA A 190 17.52 -2.64 19.83
CA ALA A 190 18.06 -2.62 21.17
C ALA A 190 17.14 -1.86 22.13
N SER A 191 17.11 -2.30 23.39
CA SER A 191 16.44 -1.60 24.49
C SER A 191 17.36 -1.57 25.70
N THR A 192 17.37 -0.44 26.41
CA THR A 192 18.09 -0.34 27.67
C THR A 192 17.44 -1.13 28.79
N GLY A 193 16.19 -1.55 28.63
CA GLY A 193 15.37 -1.91 29.76
C GLY A 193 15.04 -0.69 30.61
N LEU A 194 14.49 -0.92 31.81
CA LEU A 194 14.08 0.14 32.72
C LEU A 194 15.31 0.81 33.37
N LEU A 195 15.48 2.09 33.19
CA LEU A 195 16.49 2.93 33.80
C LEU A 195 15.86 3.78 34.90
N TRP A 196 16.50 3.85 36.05
CA TRP A 196 16.05 4.65 37.19
C TRP A 196 14.56 4.43 37.54
N ASP A 197 14.07 3.19 37.35
CA ASP A 197 12.70 2.77 37.58
C ASP A 197 11.61 3.50 36.81
N GLN A 198 11.96 4.38 35.84
CA GLN A 198 11.01 5.24 35.14
C GLN A 198 11.26 5.39 33.63
N PHE A 199 12.47 5.21 33.12
CA PHE A 199 12.78 5.48 31.72
C PHE A 199 13.16 4.23 30.95
N VAL A 200 12.70 4.17 29.68
CA VAL A 200 13.19 3.19 28.71
C VAL A 200 13.65 3.93 27.46
N LEU A 201 14.85 3.59 26.99
CA LEU A 201 15.33 3.99 25.67
C LEU A 201 15.32 2.76 24.77
N ASP A 202 14.77 2.90 23.58
CA ASP A 202 14.73 1.83 22.59
C ASP A 202 15.03 2.38 21.19
N GLY A 203 15.60 1.53 20.35
CA GLY A 203 15.96 1.92 19.01
C GLY A 203 16.07 0.74 18.07
N ALA A 204 15.91 1.01 16.78
CA ALA A 204 16.03 0.02 15.72
C ALA A 204 16.55 0.63 14.43
N TYR A 205 17.18 -0.20 13.62
CA TYR A 205 17.54 0.08 12.24
C TYR A 205 17.28 -1.15 11.38
N HIS A 206 16.67 -0.96 10.23
CA HIS A 206 16.43 -2.01 9.25
C HIS A 206 16.71 -1.48 7.85
N GLU A 207 17.23 -2.35 7.00
CA GLU A 207 17.47 -2.06 5.58
C GLU A 207 17.26 -3.32 4.76
N THR A 208 16.57 -3.17 3.62
CA THR A 208 16.40 -4.20 2.60
C THR A 208 16.98 -3.69 1.29
N GLN A 209 17.75 -4.54 0.61
CA GLN A 209 18.23 -4.33 -0.75
C GLN A 209 17.83 -5.52 -1.61
N THR A 210 17.53 -5.29 -2.88
CA THR A 210 17.16 -6.34 -3.82
C THR A 210 17.47 -5.90 -5.25
N ASP A 211 17.75 -6.89 -6.14
CA ASP A 211 17.80 -6.62 -7.58
C ASP A 211 16.39 -6.56 -8.20
N GLY A 212 15.37 -7.07 -7.47
CA GLY A 212 14.02 -7.24 -7.97
C GLY A 212 13.90 -8.38 -8.98
N PHE A 213 12.66 -8.74 -9.32
CA PHE A 213 12.40 -9.75 -10.33
C PHE A 213 12.28 -9.14 -11.74
N ILE A 214 11.72 -7.93 -11.86
CA ILE A 214 11.58 -7.19 -13.12
C ILE A 214 12.89 -6.42 -13.40
N HIS A 215 13.30 -6.33 -14.67
CA HIS A 215 14.51 -5.62 -15.06
C HIS A 215 14.51 -4.16 -14.61
N GLY A 216 15.64 -3.66 -14.11
CA GLY A 216 15.79 -2.27 -13.64
C GLY A 216 15.03 -1.94 -12.36
N THR A 217 14.54 -2.92 -11.59
CA THR A 217 13.87 -2.69 -10.31
C THR A 217 14.76 -2.90 -9.08
N HIS A 218 16.08 -2.95 -9.28
CA HIS A 218 16.99 -2.99 -8.15
C HIS A 218 16.86 -1.75 -7.28
N GLY A 219 16.99 -1.92 -5.97
CA GLY A 219 16.81 -0.80 -5.06
C GLY A 219 17.06 -1.16 -3.60
N ARG A 220 16.92 -0.15 -2.76
CA ARG A 220 17.05 -0.27 -1.32
C ARG A 220 16.02 0.61 -0.61
N SER A 221 15.53 0.11 0.51
CA SER A 221 14.67 0.86 1.42
C SER A 221 14.97 0.46 2.86
N GLY A 222 14.63 1.33 3.80
CA GLY A 222 14.86 1.03 5.20
C GLY A 222 14.19 2.00 6.14
N SER A 223 14.28 1.67 7.42
CA SER A 223 13.74 2.48 8.50
C SER A 223 14.71 2.55 9.67
N TYR A 224 14.66 3.66 10.40
CA TYR A 224 15.27 3.79 11.72
C TYR A 224 14.23 4.27 12.72
N TYR A 225 14.39 3.85 13.95
CA TYR A 225 13.49 4.16 15.05
C TYR A 225 14.30 4.54 16.29
N GLY A 226 13.87 5.59 16.97
CA GLY A 226 14.33 5.96 18.31
C GLY A 226 13.14 6.27 19.20
N GLY A 227 13.09 5.66 20.38
CA GLY A 227 12.04 5.84 21.37
C GLY A 227 12.57 6.24 22.73
N ILE A 228 11.86 7.14 23.40
CA ILE A 228 12.08 7.49 24.82
C ILE A 228 10.73 7.38 25.52
N THR A 229 10.65 6.53 26.52
CA THR A 229 9.43 6.32 27.30
C THR A 229 9.69 6.67 28.76
N TYR A 230 8.83 7.52 29.31
CA TYR A 230 8.74 7.76 30.75
C TYR A 230 7.53 7.03 31.32
N LEU A 231 7.72 6.32 32.39
CA LEU A 231 6.71 5.54 33.11
C LEU A 231 6.48 6.15 34.50
N GLY A 232 5.28 6.66 34.72
CA GLY A 232 4.78 6.99 36.07
C GLY A 232 3.85 5.91 36.58
N ASP A 233 3.31 6.08 37.79
CA ASP A 233 2.45 5.07 38.43
C ASP A 233 1.15 4.80 37.67
N ASN A 234 0.55 5.85 37.11
CA ASN A 234 -0.73 5.78 36.36
C ASN A 234 -0.71 6.58 35.06
N PHE A 235 0.47 7.01 34.60
CA PHE A 235 0.62 7.70 33.33
C PHE A 235 1.92 7.34 32.64
N GLN A 236 1.94 7.53 31.32
CA GLN A 236 3.07 7.27 30.46
C GLN A 236 3.22 8.43 29.48
N ILE A 237 4.45 8.83 29.20
CA ILE A 237 4.79 9.73 28.08
C ILE A 237 5.78 9.00 27.19
N ARG A 238 5.53 8.99 25.89
CA ARG A 238 6.41 8.35 24.92
C ARG A 238 6.66 9.27 23.73
N TYR A 239 7.93 9.56 23.48
CA TYR A 239 8.37 10.18 22.23
C TYR A 239 8.92 9.09 21.31
N LYS A 240 8.53 9.16 20.03
CA LYS A 240 9.00 8.27 18.95
C LYS A 240 9.44 9.11 17.76
N ASN A 241 10.59 8.79 17.23
CA ASN A 241 11.06 9.25 15.93
C ASN A 241 11.22 8.02 15.03
N ILE A 242 10.51 8.01 13.91
CA ILE A 242 10.56 6.93 12.91
C ILE A 242 10.91 7.58 11.58
N GLY A 243 12.07 7.26 11.05
CA GLY A 243 12.51 7.74 9.75
C GLY A 243 12.58 6.62 8.74
N ASN A 244 12.24 6.95 7.51
CA ASN A 244 12.22 6.03 6.38
C ASN A 244 13.03 6.61 5.24
N PHE A 245 13.61 5.74 4.44
CA PHE A 245 14.25 6.12 3.20
C PHE A 245 14.04 5.02 2.17
N GLU A 246 13.87 5.43 0.93
CA GLU A 246 13.86 4.52 -0.21
C GLU A 246 14.62 5.11 -1.40
N ASN A 247 15.17 4.22 -2.20
CA ASN A 247 15.65 4.43 -3.54
C ASN A 247 15.33 3.14 -4.28
N THR A 248 14.11 3.04 -4.80
CA THR A 248 13.56 1.82 -5.40
C THR A 248 13.46 1.98 -6.90
N GLY A 249 13.80 0.92 -7.65
CA GLY A 249 13.60 0.89 -9.09
C GLY A 249 12.13 0.66 -9.42
N GLN A 250 11.63 1.32 -10.46
CA GLN A 250 10.23 1.37 -10.81
C GLN A 250 9.89 0.52 -12.03
N ALA A 251 8.69 -0.08 -12.01
CA ALA A 251 8.10 -0.82 -13.12
C ALA A 251 6.58 -0.62 -13.20
N TRP A 252 6.10 0.59 -12.91
CA TRP A 252 4.65 0.89 -12.86
C TRP A 252 3.92 0.67 -14.18
N ASN A 253 4.61 0.70 -15.34
CA ASN A 253 4.00 0.35 -16.62
C ASN A 253 3.66 -1.15 -16.72
N GLY A 254 4.16 -1.98 -15.80
CA GLY A 254 4.07 -3.44 -15.89
C GLY A 254 4.86 -4.01 -17.07
N VAL A 255 4.71 -5.30 -17.29
CA VAL A 255 5.25 -6.02 -18.45
C VAL A 255 4.23 -5.97 -19.57
N THR A 256 4.55 -5.26 -20.66
CA THR A 256 3.63 -5.03 -21.77
C THR A 256 3.40 -6.31 -22.57
N ALA A 257 2.13 -6.68 -22.75
CA ALA A 257 1.70 -7.80 -23.57
C ALA A 257 1.45 -7.41 -25.04
N GLY A 258 1.59 -6.13 -25.38
CA GLY A 258 1.24 -5.58 -26.71
C GLY A 258 -0.25 -5.33 -26.85
N ASN A 259 -0.72 -5.29 -28.10
CA ASN A 259 -2.08 -4.89 -28.45
C ASN A 259 -2.73 -5.84 -29.45
N ASN A 260 -3.98 -5.58 -29.81
CA ASN A 260 -4.77 -6.37 -30.75
C ASN A 260 -4.86 -5.77 -32.18
N ASP A 261 -4.02 -4.80 -32.51
CA ASP A 261 -4.06 -4.15 -33.84
C ASP A 261 -3.38 -5.04 -34.89
N LEU A 262 -4.16 -5.58 -35.81
CA LEU A 262 -3.70 -6.40 -36.95
C LEU A 262 -3.15 -5.56 -38.12
N SER A 263 -3.39 -4.24 -38.10
CA SER A 263 -2.85 -3.34 -39.15
C SER A 263 -1.39 -2.98 -38.91
N LEU A 264 -0.85 -3.21 -37.73
CA LEU A 264 0.57 -3.06 -37.44
C LEU A 264 1.38 -4.10 -38.23
N MET A 265 2.54 -3.66 -38.70
CA MET A 265 3.41 -4.44 -39.60
C MET A 265 3.78 -5.82 -39.02
N ASP A 266 4.10 -6.77 -39.88
CA ASP A 266 4.74 -8.02 -39.49
C ASP A 266 5.93 -7.72 -38.58
N GLY A 267 6.12 -8.54 -37.53
CA GLY A 267 7.16 -8.29 -36.52
C GLY A 267 6.64 -7.69 -35.21
N THR A 268 5.51 -7.00 -35.21
CA THR A 268 4.88 -6.58 -33.95
C THR A 268 4.48 -7.77 -33.09
N TYR A 269 4.53 -7.60 -31.78
CA TYR A 269 3.99 -8.58 -30.85
C TYR A 269 2.68 -8.07 -30.22
N GLY A 270 1.86 -9.00 -29.70
CA GLY A 270 0.61 -8.67 -29.06
C GLY A 270 -0.36 -9.84 -29.05
N VAL A 271 -1.57 -9.58 -28.65
CA VAL A 271 -2.58 -10.65 -28.50
C VAL A 271 -2.90 -11.37 -29.81
N HIS A 272 -2.76 -10.69 -30.96
CA HIS A 272 -2.94 -11.29 -32.28
C HIS A 272 -1.82 -12.28 -32.66
N THR A 273 -0.64 -12.18 -32.06
CA THR A 273 0.48 -13.12 -32.24
C THR A 273 0.44 -14.27 -31.22
N GLY A 274 -0.59 -14.36 -30.39
CA GLY A 274 -0.75 -15.38 -29.36
C GLY A 274 -0.23 -15.00 -27.98
N ILE A 275 0.25 -13.77 -27.76
CA ILE A 275 0.71 -13.28 -26.46
C ILE A 275 -0.48 -12.68 -25.72
N LYS A 276 -1.23 -13.53 -24.98
CA LYS A 276 -2.47 -13.15 -24.29
C LYS A 276 -2.35 -13.19 -22.77
N THR A 277 -1.38 -13.93 -22.25
CA THR A 277 -1.19 -14.14 -20.82
C THR A 277 0.25 -13.81 -20.42
N TYR A 278 0.48 -13.58 -19.13
CA TYR A 278 1.81 -13.39 -18.60
C TYR A 278 2.75 -14.58 -18.89
N GLU A 279 2.22 -15.79 -18.90
CA GLU A 279 3.01 -16.99 -19.25
C GLU A 279 3.51 -16.97 -20.71
N ASP A 280 2.74 -16.38 -21.63
CA ASP A 280 3.14 -16.26 -23.04
C ASP A 280 4.32 -15.31 -23.21
N LEU A 281 4.40 -14.24 -22.42
CA LEU A 281 5.54 -13.32 -22.41
C LEU A 281 6.86 -14.02 -22.06
N PHE A 282 6.82 -14.99 -21.15
CA PHE A 282 8.01 -15.80 -20.85
C PHE A 282 8.51 -16.63 -22.03
N LYS A 283 7.58 -17.13 -22.86
CA LYS A 283 7.92 -17.96 -24.03
C LYS A 283 8.64 -17.18 -25.13
N VAL A 284 8.54 -15.85 -25.08
CA VAL A 284 9.14 -14.95 -26.08
C VAL A 284 10.22 -14.03 -25.49
N GLY A 285 10.71 -14.34 -24.30
CA GLY A 285 11.81 -13.61 -23.64
C GLY A 285 11.41 -12.33 -22.92
N LEU A 286 10.11 -11.94 -22.89
CA LEU A 286 9.64 -10.67 -22.31
C LEU A 286 9.10 -10.77 -20.88
N GLY A 287 9.27 -11.91 -20.21
CA GLY A 287 8.67 -12.14 -18.89
C GLY A 287 9.15 -11.21 -17.76
N GLN A 288 10.27 -10.50 -17.96
CA GLN A 288 10.84 -9.55 -16.99
C GLN A 288 11.09 -8.17 -17.62
N TYR A 289 10.56 -7.94 -18.82
CA TYR A 289 10.71 -6.70 -19.57
C TYR A 289 10.15 -5.50 -18.80
N ASN A 290 10.86 -4.39 -18.84
CA ASN A 290 10.46 -3.14 -18.21
C ASN A 290 10.70 -1.96 -19.16
N SER A 291 9.63 -1.39 -19.70
CA SER A 291 9.69 -0.25 -20.63
C SER A 291 10.24 1.04 -20.01
N LEU A 292 10.41 1.11 -18.68
CA LEU A 292 11.08 2.22 -18.00
C LEU A 292 12.61 2.04 -17.92
N TYR A 293 13.13 0.90 -18.37
CA TYR A 293 14.53 0.53 -18.26
C TYR A 293 15.17 0.18 -19.60
N GLU A 294 14.40 -0.46 -20.49
CA GLU A 294 14.84 -1.00 -21.76
C GLU A 294 13.77 -0.84 -22.83
N HIS A 295 14.16 -0.97 -24.08
CA HIS A 295 13.28 -0.96 -25.25
C HIS A 295 13.50 -2.17 -26.14
N LEU A 296 12.52 -2.50 -26.96
CA LEU A 296 12.62 -3.51 -27.99
C LEU A 296 13.48 -3.01 -29.13
N VAL A 297 14.33 -3.88 -29.66
CA VAL A 297 15.24 -3.58 -30.78
C VAL A 297 14.54 -3.91 -32.10
N PHE A 298 14.71 -3.03 -33.11
CA PHE A 298 14.22 -3.26 -34.46
C PHE A 298 15.35 -3.74 -35.37
N ASP A 299 15.04 -4.58 -36.32
CA ASP A 299 15.93 -4.97 -37.43
C ASP A 299 15.97 -3.91 -38.55
N GLU A 300 16.73 -4.21 -39.63
CA GLU A 300 16.85 -3.32 -40.79
C GLU A 300 15.55 -3.10 -41.56
N ASN A 301 14.55 -3.96 -41.36
CA ASN A 301 13.23 -3.87 -42.02
C ASN A 301 12.22 -3.13 -41.15
N GLY A 302 12.56 -2.75 -39.93
CA GLY A 302 11.65 -2.14 -38.95
C GLY A 302 10.79 -3.13 -38.18
N GLU A 303 11.15 -4.45 -38.20
CA GLU A 303 10.51 -5.49 -37.43
C GLU A 303 11.23 -5.69 -36.10
N PHE A 304 10.53 -6.19 -35.07
CA PHE A 304 11.17 -6.51 -33.79
C PHE A 304 12.20 -7.64 -33.95
N LEU A 305 13.44 -7.34 -33.61
CA LEU A 305 14.54 -8.30 -33.68
C LEU A 305 14.30 -9.49 -32.71
N LYS A 306 14.54 -10.70 -33.21
CA LYS A 306 14.49 -11.93 -32.42
C LYS A 306 15.85 -12.65 -32.41
N ASP A 307 16.18 -13.24 -31.29
CA ASP A 307 17.35 -14.10 -31.14
C ASP A 307 17.14 -15.48 -31.83
N ASN A 308 18.15 -16.30 -31.79
CA ASN A 308 18.12 -17.66 -32.38
C ASN A 308 17.11 -18.60 -31.73
N ASN A 309 16.58 -18.27 -30.55
CA ASN A 309 15.58 -19.03 -29.81
C ASN A 309 14.16 -18.51 -30.04
N GLY A 310 14.03 -17.41 -30.83
CA GLY A 310 12.75 -16.75 -31.07
C GLY A 310 12.33 -15.74 -30.02
N ASN A 311 13.21 -15.40 -29.06
CA ASN A 311 12.94 -14.37 -28.07
C ASN A 311 13.12 -12.98 -28.67
N TYR A 312 12.29 -12.03 -28.27
CA TYR A 312 12.48 -10.62 -28.60
C TYR A 312 13.74 -10.09 -27.92
N VAL A 313 14.51 -9.29 -28.66
CA VAL A 313 15.74 -8.66 -28.20
C VAL A 313 15.42 -7.29 -27.60
N THR A 314 15.93 -7.02 -26.41
CA THR A 314 15.80 -5.74 -25.71
C THR A 314 17.16 -5.09 -25.50
N GLU A 315 17.19 -3.76 -25.44
CA GLU A 315 18.37 -2.96 -25.13
C GLU A 315 18.04 -1.91 -24.06
N ARG A 316 19.00 -1.65 -23.17
CA ARG A 316 18.88 -0.58 -22.17
C ARG A 316 18.95 0.78 -22.82
N TYR A 317 18.22 1.74 -22.29
CA TYR A 317 18.34 3.12 -22.70
C TYR A 317 19.76 3.66 -22.50
N GLN A 318 20.23 4.47 -23.45
CA GLN A 318 21.53 5.14 -23.41
C GLN A 318 21.34 6.67 -23.51
N LEU A 319 22.20 7.39 -22.81
CA LEU A 319 22.33 8.85 -22.96
C LEU A 319 23.16 9.18 -24.20
N SER A 320 23.09 10.40 -24.69
CA SER A 320 23.87 10.87 -25.87
C SER A 320 25.38 10.70 -25.71
N ASN A 321 25.89 10.60 -24.47
CA ASN A 321 27.32 10.35 -24.19
C ASN A 321 27.70 8.85 -24.21
N GLY A 322 26.72 7.96 -24.52
CA GLY A 322 26.93 6.50 -24.56
C GLY A 322 26.86 5.80 -23.20
N GLN A 323 26.59 6.51 -22.11
CA GLN A 323 26.35 5.89 -20.80
C GLN A 323 24.94 5.29 -20.77
N TYR A 324 24.83 4.10 -20.21
CA TYR A 324 23.52 3.50 -19.97
C TYR A 324 22.77 4.25 -18.87
N TRP A 325 21.48 4.47 -19.10
CA TRP A 325 20.56 4.89 -18.03
C TRP A 325 20.59 3.83 -16.92
N ASP A 326 20.70 4.28 -15.66
CA ASP A 326 20.76 3.33 -14.54
C ASP A 326 19.39 2.66 -14.37
N ARG A 327 18.35 3.42 -14.03
CA ARG A 327 16.96 2.98 -13.94
C ARG A 327 16.03 4.15 -13.57
N THR A 328 14.74 3.99 -13.81
CA THR A 328 13.72 4.87 -13.21
C THR A 328 13.58 4.56 -11.73
N THR A 329 13.64 5.60 -10.90
CA THR A 329 13.65 5.45 -9.43
C THR A 329 12.55 6.25 -8.76
N ASP A 330 12.08 5.75 -7.62
CA ASP A 330 11.48 6.54 -6.56
C ASP A 330 12.53 6.78 -5.48
N ASN A 331 12.72 8.05 -5.14
CA ASN A 331 13.63 8.51 -4.09
C ASN A 331 12.81 9.24 -3.06
N PHE A 332 12.59 8.66 -1.89
CA PHE A 332 11.77 9.30 -0.87
C PHE A 332 12.38 9.17 0.53
N TRP A 333 12.27 10.24 1.30
CA TRP A 333 12.63 10.33 2.71
C TRP A 333 11.44 10.83 3.50
N GLN A 334 11.10 10.12 4.55
CA GLN A 334 10.02 10.52 5.44
C GLN A 334 10.47 10.37 6.89
N ASN A 335 10.03 11.29 7.75
CA ASN A 335 10.32 11.26 9.16
C ASN A 335 9.09 11.61 9.98
N HIS A 336 8.66 10.67 10.84
CA HIS A 336 7.54 10.84 11.76
C HIS A 336 8.05 11.11 13.17
N ASN A 337 7.56 12.18 13.78
CA ASN A 337 7.77 12.51 15.18
C ASN A 337 6.44 12.44 15.90
N ILE A 338 6.32 11.57 16.89
CA ILE A 338 5.08 11.34 17.64
C ILE A 338 5.38 11.45 19.14
N LEU A 339 4.75 12.40 19.81
CA LEU A 339 4.75 12.54 21.25
C LEU A 339 3.38 12.15 21.79
N SER A 340 3.31 11.01 22.50
CA SER A 340 2.07 10.48 23.06
C SER A 340 2.10 10.50 24.58
N ALA A 341 0.97 10.82 25.19
CA ALA A 341 0.73 10.69 26.62
C ALA A 341 -0.52 9.83 26.84
N ALA A 342 -0.48 8.91 27.78
CA ALA A 342 -1.62 8.11 28.23
C ALA A 342 -1.71 8.18 29.76
N TRP A 343 -2.93 8.34 30.28
CA TRP A 343 -3.20 8.49 31.67
C TRP A 343 -4.42 7.69 32.12
N GLU A 344 -4.26 6.85 33.14
CA GLU A 344 -5.31 6.21 33.89
C GLU A 344 -5.71 7.13 35.07
N ILE A 345 -6.73 7.97 34.84
CA ILE A 345 -7.23 8.94 35.83
C ILE A 345 -7.77 8.20 37.05
N ASN A 346 -8.49 7.12 36.79
CA ASN A 346 -9.01 6.19 37.77
C ASN A 346 -9.51 4.91 37.09
N LYS A 347 -9.98 3.91 37.86
CA LYS A 347 -10.47 2.61 37.35
C LYS A 347 -11.56 2.69 36.27
N HIS A 348 -12.16 3.84 36.02
CA HIS A 348 -13.22 4.02 35.02
C HIS A 348 -12.83 4.96 33.88
N TRP A 349 -11.88 5.84 34.11
CA TRP A 349 -11.48 6.85 33.14
C TRP A 349 -10.03 6.71 32.72
N THR A 350 -9.83 6.59 31.42
CA THR A 350 -8.51 6.70 30.80
C THR A 350 -8.53 7.76 29.71
N THR A 351 -7.40 8.39 29.44
CA THR A 351 -7.28 9.36 28.36
C THR A 351 -5.92 9.26 27.70
N SER A 352 -5.85 9.61 26.43
CA SER A 352 -4.60 9.73 25.70
C SER A 352 -4.62 10.94 24.79
N ALA A 353 -3.44 11.51 24.54
CA ALA A 353 -3.22 12.57 23.58
C ALA A 353 -1.92 12.34 22.83
N SER A 354 -1.90 12.67 21.56
CA SER A 354 -0.70 12.58 20.72
C SER A 354 -0.54 13.87 19.91
N LEU A 355 0.67 14.41 19.90
CA LEU A 355 1.12 15.42 18.94
C LEU A 355 1.96 14.71 17.89
N HIS A 356 1.77 15.02 16.63
CA HIS A 356 2.57 14.43 15.56
C HIS A 356 3.04 15.48 14.55
N TYR A 357 4.20 15.22 13.99
CA TYR A 357 4.76 15.94 12.87
C TYR A 357 5.44 14.97 11.93
N THR A 358 5.08 15.04 10.67
CA THR A 358 5.68 14.26 9.59
C THR A 358 6.24 15.18 8.54
N TYR A 359 7.51 15.00 8.19
CA TYR A 359 8.15 15.61 7.04
C TYR A 359 8.41 14.55 5.98
N GLY A 360 8.13 14.87 4.73
CA GLY A 360 8.43 14.03 3.59
C GLY A 360 9.03 14.83 2.44
N TYR A 361 9.98 14.24 1.74
CA TYR A 361 10.58 14.78 0.53
C TYR A 361 11.02 13.65 -0.39
N GLY A 362 10.66 13.75 -1.65
CA GLY A 362 11.13 12.80 -2.64
C GLY A 362 10.76 13.18 -4.06
N TYR A 363 11.23 12.36 -4.99
CA TYR A 363 10.99 12.53 -6.41
C TYR A 363 11.20 11.24 -7.18
N TYR A 364 10.44 11.07 -8.24
CA TYR A 364 10.72 10.11 -9.32
C TYR A 364 11.79 10.67 -10.23
N ASP A 365 12.74 9.81 -10.64
CA ASP A 365 13.78 10.14 -11.61
C ASP A 365 13.62 9.18 -12.80
N GLU A 366 13.20 9.70 -13.96
CA GLU A 366 12.68 8.90 -15.07
C GLU A 366 13.29 9.32 -16.39
N PHE A 367 13.79 8.33 -17.17
CA PHE A 367 14.18 8.52 -18.56
C PHE A 367 12.94 8.39 -19.48
N ARG A 368 12.77 9.35 -20.36
CA ARG A 368 11.67 9.41 -21.33
C ARG A 368 12.25 9.39 -22.74
N TYR A 369 12.06 8.27 -23.43
CA TYR A 369 12.54 8.04 -24.78
C TYR A 369 11.72 8.82 -25.80
N GLU A 370 12.40 9.54 -26.74
CA GLU A 370 11.79 10.32 -27.86
C GLU A 370 10.55 11.14 -27.44
N ASN A 371 10.59 11.79 -26.31
CA ASN A 371 9.44 12.52 -25.79
C ASN A 371 9.24 13.86 -26.49
N LYS A 372 8.00 14.24 -26.73
CA LYS A 372 7.63 15.54 -27.29
C LYS A 372 7.90 16.65 -26.27
N LEU A 373 8.78 17.59 -26.61
CA LEU A 373 9.26 18.61 -25.68
C LEU A 373 8.21 19.68 -25.36
N ALA A 374 7.43 20.12 -26.35
CA ALA A 374 6.46 21.19 -26.17
C ALA A 374 5.25 20.72 -25.34
N ASP A 375 4.62 19.63 -25.74
CA ASP A 375 3.38 19.14 -25.15
C ASP A 375 3.57 18.45 -23.78
N LYS A 376 4.79 18.01 -23.44
CA LYS A 376 5.07 17.33 -22.19
C LYS A 376 5.86 18.15 -21.16
N PHE A 377 6.57 19.19 -21.62
CA PHE A 377 7.44 19.98 -20.75
C PHE A 377 7.34 21.50 -20.98
N GLY A 378 6.45 21.95 -21.91
CA GLY A 378 6.33 23.37 -22.25
C GLY A 378 7.58 23.97 -22.94
N ILE A 379 8.49 23.09 -23.37
CA ILE A 379 9.67 23.50 -24.15
C ILE A 379 9.21 23.66 -25.60
N ASN A 380 8.77 24.87 -25.95
CA ASN A 380 8.12 25.20 -27.21
C ASN A 380 9.12 25.26 -28.38
N GLU A 381 9.74 24.13 -28.69
CA GLU A 381 10.60 23.91 -29.85
C GLU A 381 9.87 23.04 -30.89
N PHE A 382 9.76 23.54 -32.13
CA PHE A 382 8.97 22.93 -33.20
C PHE A 382 9.83 22.67 -34.44
N LYS A 383 9.71 21.46 -35.02
CA LYS A 383 10.31 21.10 -36.31
C LYS A 383 9.55 21.73 -37.48
N ALA A 384 8.24 21.94 -37.32
CA ALA A 384 7.30 22.56 -38.25
C ALA A 384 6.10 23.08 -37.45
N PRO A 385 5.25 23.94 -37.98
CA PRO A 385 4.06 24.44 -37.30
C PRO A 385 3.25 23.30 -36.68
N GLY A 386 3.09 23.31 -35.32
CA GLY A 386 2.37 22.32 -34.56
C GLY A 386 3.07 20.96 -34.33
N LYS A 387 4.30 20.77 -34.88
CA LYS A 387 5.09 19.54 -34.70
C LYS A 387 6.20 19.76 -33.68
N SER A 388 5.99 19.40 -32.42
CA SER A 388 6.99 19.46 -31.35
C SER A 388 8.27 18.71 -31.71
N VAL A 389 9.41 19.24 -31.30
CA VAL A 389 10.67 18.50 -31.32
C VAL A 389 10.57 17.34 -30.35
N LYS A 390 11.04 16.17 -30.76
CA LYS A 390 11.22 15.01 -29.86
C LYS A 390 12.67 14.93 -29.41
N SER A 391 12.89 14.55 -28.18
CA SER A 391 14.20 14.29 -27.60
C SER A 391 14.08 13.26 -26.48
N ASP A 392 15.16 12.55 -26.23
CA ASP A 392 15.29 11.84 -24.97
C ASP A 392 15.52 12.86 -23.85
N VAL A 393 14.84 12.65 -22.75
CA VAL A 393 14.94 13.53 -21.57
C VAL A 393 15.01 12.70 -20.30
N ILE A 394 15.63 13.26 -19.25
CA ILE A 394 15.43 12.81 -17.88
C ILE A 394 14.57 13.85 -17.18
N ARG A 395 13.50 13.40 -16.55
CA ARG A 395 12.64 14.26 -15.74
C ARG A 395 12.61 13.80 -14.30
N GLN A 396 12.39 14.77 -13.41
CA GLN A 396 12.05 14.53 -12.01
C GLN A 396 10.65 15.07 -11.74
N LYS A 397 9.82 14.28 -11.07
CA LYS A 397 8.53 14.71 -10.48
C LYS A 397 8.62 14.50 -8.98
N GLY A 398 8.43 15.54 -8.21
CA GLY A 398 8.68 15.48 -6.78
C GLY A 398 7.60 16.11 -5.93
N LEU A 399 7.68 15.76 -4.65
CA LEU A 399 6.83 16.23 -3.59
C LEU A 399 7.67 16.57 -2.36
N ARG A 400 7.41 17.73 -1.78
CA ARG A 400 7.82 18.08 -0.43
C ARG A 400 6.57 18.28 0.40
N GLN A 401 6.52 17.69 1.58
CA GLN A 401 5.34 17.77 2.43
C GLN A 401 5.68 17.92 3.91
N ASP A 402 4.81 18.67 4.61
CA ASP A 402 4.79 18.82 6.04
C ASP A 402 3.37 18.51 6.55
N THR A 403 3.25 17.57 7.50
CA THR A 403 1.97 17.22 8.13
C THR A 403 2.12 17.30 9.64
N TYR A 404 1.26 18.06 10.29
CA TYR A 404 1.27 18.19 11.75
C TYR A 404 -0.14 18.14 12.31
N GLY A 405 -0.27 17.55 13.48
CA GLY A 405 -1.60 17.39 14.06
C GLY A 405 -1.61 16.97 15.53
N PHE A 406 -2.83 16.88 15.99
CA PHE A 406 -3.17 16.52 17.35
C PHE A 406 -4.28 15.47 17.34
N VAL A 407 -4.15 14.45 18.15
CA VAL A 407 -5.17 13.42 18.40
C VAL A 407 -5.42 13.34 19.89
N TRP A 408 -6.67 13.27 20.30
CA TRP A 408 -7.06 13.07 21.70
C TRP A 408 -8.20 12.10 21.82
N ASN A 409 -8.13 11.21 22.82
CA ASN A 409 -9.17 10.26 23.15
C ASN A 409 -9.41 10.23 24.67
N ALA A 410 -10.66 10.05 25.07
CA ALA A 410 -11.05 9.76 26.44
C ALA A 410 -11.99 8.55 26.45
N ASN A 411 -11.72 7.63 27.37
CA ASN A 411 -12.52 6.41 27.52
C ASN A 411 -13.09 6.34 28.93
N TYR A 412 -14.41 6.13 29.02
CA TYR A 412 -15.12 5.79 30.23
C TYR A 412 -15.60 4.35 30.18
N LYS A 413 -15.20 3.51 31.14
CA LYS A 413 -15.56 2.11 31.19
C LYS A 413 -16.03 1.69 32.56
N ASN A 414 -17.18 1.00 32.62
CA ASN A 414 -17.70 0.32 33.80
C ASN A 414 -18.31 -1.06 33.42
N ASP A 415 -19.02 -1.69 34.30
CA ASP A 415 -19.60 -3.02 34.07
C ASP A 415 -20.61 -3.05 32.90
N ARG A 416 -21.29 -1.92 32.61
CA ARG A 416 -22.33 -1.81 31.58
C ARG A 416 -21.94 -0.95 30.40
N TRP A 417 -21.18 0.12 30.61
CA TRP A 417 -20.83 1.11 29.62
C TRP A 417 -19.36 1.03 29.24
N ASP A 418 -19.11 1.17 27.95
CA ASP A 418 -17.80 1.45 27.38
C ASP A 418 -17.98 2.60 26.37
N ILE A 419 -17.51 3.80 26.72
CA ILE A 419 -17.74 5.03 25.94
C ILE A 419 -16.38 5.62 25.61
N ILE A 420 -16.13 5.87 24.33
CA ILE A 420 -14.89 6.49 23.81
C ILE A 420 -15.29 7.74 23.05
N GLY A 421 -14.78 8.90 23.48
CA GLY A 421 -14.81 10.14 22.69
C GLY A 421 -13.43 10.42 22.10
N GLY A 422 -13.37 10.90 20.87
CA GLY A 422 -12.13 11.24 20.19
C GLY A 422 -12.23 12.53 19.39
N LEU A 423 -11.09 13.22 19.30
CA LEU A 423 -10.88 14.39 18.46
C LEU A 423 -9.56 14.23 17.69
N SER A 424 -9.53 14.57 16.43
CA SER A 424 -8.29 14.75 15.70
C SER A 424 -8.33 16.02 14.84
N LEU A 425 -7.18 16.64 14.71
CA LEU A 425 -6.96 17.78 13.82
C LEU A 425 -5.61 17.59 13.15
N GLN A 426 -5.60 17.61 11.83
CA GLN A 426 -4.41 17.46 11.01
C GLN A 426 -4.34 18.58 9.98
N ASN A 427 -3.18 19.16 9.81
CA ASN A 427 -2.91 20.15 8.76
C ASN A 427 -1.74 19.66 7.92
N PHE A 428 -1.94 19.67 6.61
CA PHE A 428 -0.97 19.29 5.59
C PHE A 428 -0.60 20.50 4.74
N LYS A 429 0.66 20.57 4.35
CA LYS A 429 1.16 21.47 3.31
C LYS A 429 2.07 20.67 2.39
N GLY A 430 1.82 20.75 1.09
CA GLY A 430 2.58 20.08 0.04
C GLY A 430 3.03 21.06 -1.02
N ASN A 431 4.18 20.79 -1.64
CA ASN A 431 4.65 21.45 -2.85
C ASN A 431 5.01 20.37 -3.86
N HIS A 432 4.32 20.38 -5.00
CA HIS A 432 4.57 19.50 -6.14
C HIS A 432 5.41 20.23 -7.15
N PHE A 433 6.49 19.61 -7.61
CA PHE A 433 7.41 20.23 -8.55
C PHE A 433 7.91 19.23 -9.59
N GLY A 434 8.34 19.76 -10.76
CA GLY A 434 8.98 18.95 -11.77
C GLY A 434 10.15 19.64 -12.43
N TYR A 435 11.21 18.87 -12.69
CA TYR A 435 12.40 19.32 -13.37
C TYR A 435 12.72 18.44 -14.58
N VAL A 436 13.22 19.05 -15.65
CA VAL A 436 13.98 18.37 -16.71
C VAL A 436 15.45 18.56 -16.41
N THR A 437 16.16 17.45 -16.20
CA THR A 437 17.58 17.45 -15.79
C THR A 437 18.53 17.06 -16.92
N TYR A 438 17.98 16.50 -18.03
CA TYR A 438 18.72 16.10 -19.19
C TYR A 438 17.86 16.24 -20.45
N ILE A 439 18.47 16.70 -21.56
CA ILE A 439 17.89 16.74 -22.90
C ILE A 439 18.97 16.26 -23.87
N ALA A 440 18.68 15.27 -24.71
CA ALA A 440 19.67 14.69 -25.63
C ALA A 440 20.03 15.61 -26.82
N VAL A 441 19.17 16.58 -27.19
CA VAL A 441 19.43 17.55 -28.25
C VAL A 441 20.27 18.70 -27.70
N ASP A 442 21.58 18.73 -27.99
CA ASP A 442 22.55 19.65 -27.42
C ASP A 442 22.14 21.12 -27.49
N SER A 443 21.66 21.59 -28.64
CA SER A 443 21.26 22.99 -28.81
C SER A 443 20.06 23.41 -27.95
N ILE A 444 19.19 22.46 -27.61
CA ILE A 444 18.04 22.69 -26.70
C ILE A 444 18.54 22.59 -25.26
N ALA A 445 19.40 21.63 -24.96
CA ALA A 445 20.01 21.50 -23.64
C ALA A 445 20.79 22.76 -23.27
N GLU A 446 21.64 23.29 -24.16
CA GLU A 446 22.37 24.57 -23.98
C GLU A 446 21.44 25.76 -23.70
N LYS A 447 20.24 25.79 -24.31
CA LYS A 447 19.27 26.86 -24.11
C LYS A 447 18.52 26.77 -22.79
N TYR A 448 18.03 25.56 -22.43
CA TYR A 448 17.11 25.38 -21.29
C TYR A 448 17.79 24.93 -20.02
N LEU A 449 18.95 24.26 -20.10
CA LEU A 449 19.71 23.76 -18.94
C LEU A 449 20.95 24.60 -18.61
N ALA A 450 21.18 25.72 -19.31
CA ALA A 450 22.35 26.60 -19.11
C ALA A 450 22.49 27.12 -17.66
N ASN A 451 21.40 27.31 -16.95
CA ASN A 451 21.35 27.83 -15.59
C ASN A 451 20.97 26.78 -14.52
N GLY A 452 21.06 25.50 -14.86
CA GLY A 452 20.64 24.39 -14.04
C GLY A 452 19.40 23.69 -14.59
N ASP A 453 18.79 22.82 -13.77
CA ASP A 453 17.64 22.03 -14.19
C ASP A 453 16.43 22.91 -14.56
N TYR A 454 15.76 22.56 -15.63
CA TYR A 454 14.59 23.30 -16.11
C TYR A 454 13.33 22.91 -15.33
N LYS A 455 12.80 23.84 -14.52
CA LYS A 455 11.57 23.65 -13.78
C LYS A 455 10.36 23.80 -14.72
N TYR A 456 9.59 22.75 -14.93
CA TYR A 456 8.47 22.77 -15.87
C TYR A 456 7.09 22.80 -15.22
N TYR A 457 6.97 22.52 -13.90
CA TYR A 457 5.77 22.82 -13.12
C TYR A 457 6.08 23.04 -11.64
N ASP A 458 5.14 23.71 -10.96
CA ASP A 458 5.24 24.04 -9.54
C ASP A 458 3.84 24.36 -8.99
N SER A 459 3.39 23.63 -7.98
CA SER A 459 2.09 23.88 -7.34
C SER A 459 2.13 23.58 -5.86
N ASP A 460 1.43 24.41 -5.09
CA ASP A 460 1.28 24.24 -3.65
C ASP A 460 -0.08 23.66 -3.32
N ALA A 461 -0.13 22.85 -2.28
CA ALA A 461 -1.35 22.27 -1.74
C ALA A 461 -1.42 22.45 -0.23
N SER A 462 -2.64 22.50 0.29
CA SER A 462 -2.90 22.47 1.71
C SER A 462 -4.20 21.71 1.99
N LYS A 463 -4.22 20.94 3.09
CA LYS A 463 -5.41 20.22 3.53
C LYS A 463 -5.55 20.33 5.05
N LEU A 464 -6.70 20.80 5.50
CA LEU A 464 -7.12 20.72 6.90
C LEU A 464 -8.11 19.58 7.04
N ASP A 465 -7.85 18.64 7.93
CA ASP A 465 -8.73 17.54 8.28
C ASP A 465 -9.01 17.55 9.77
N GLY A 466 -10.26 17.74 10.15
CA GLY A 466 -10.70 17.72 11.53
C GLY A 466 -11.83 16.73 11.71
N ASN A 467 -11.76 15.87 12.73
CA ASN A 467 -12.85 14.97 13.06
C ASN A 467 -13.09 14.88 14.57
N ALA A 468 -14.35 14.62 14.91
CA ALA A 468 -14.79 14.31 16.26
C ALA A 468 -15.71 13.11 16.22
N PHE A 469 -15.56 12.19 17.17
CA PHE A 469 -16.45 11.03 17.27
C PHE A 469 -16.77 10.65 18.71
N VAL A 470 -17.89 9.95 18.87
CA VAL A 470 -18.30 9.29 20.10
C VAL A 470 -18.78 7.89 19.78
N LYS A 471 -18.18 6.90 20.43
CA LYS A 471 -18.57 5.49 20.36
C LYS A 471 -19.09 5.08 21.74
N ALA A 472 -20.19 4.35 21.79
CA ALA A 472 -20.74 3.84 23.03
C ALA A 472 -21.20 2.40 22.87
N ALA A 473 -20.73 1.52 23.70
CA ALA A 473 -21.24 0.16 23.83
C ALA A 473 -21.98 0.05 25.18
N PHE A 474 -23.19 -0.48 25.15
CA PHE A 474 -24.04 -0.69 26.34
C PHE A 474 -24.47 -2.14 26.46
N LYS A 475 -24.10 -2.76 27.57
CA LYS A 475 -24.54 -4.12 27.92
C LYS A 475 -25.97 -4.08 28.46
N ILE A 476 -26.95 -4.43 27.63
CA ILE A 476 -28.36 -4.58 28.02
C ILE A 476 -28.48 -5.69 29.04
N THR A 477 -27.81 -6.81 28.77
CA THR A 477 -27.69 -7.97 29.68
C THR A 477 -26.23 -8.44 29.66
N LYS A 478 -25.92 -9.49 30.43
CA LYS A 478 -24.60 -10.14 30.35
C LYS A 478 -24.28 -10.77 28.98
N HIS A 479 -25.25 -10.92 28.09
CA HIS A 479 -25.13 -11.55 26.79
C HIS A 479 -25.35 -10.60 25.61
N TRP A 480 -26.13 -9.54 25.79
CA TRP A 480 -26.51 -8.62 24.74
C TRP A 480 -25.83 -7.26 24.93
N THR A 481 -25.15 -6.80 23.90
CA THR A 481 -24.55 -5.48 23.83
C THR A 481 -25.07 -4.74 22.61
N VAL A 482 -25.48 -3.49 22.76
CA VAL A 482 -25.75 -2.56 21.66
C VAL A 482 -24.59 -1.59 21.52
N PHE A 483 -24.32 -1.20 20.29
CA PHE A 483 -23.24 -0.29 19.93
C PHE A 483 -23.79 0.86 19.10
N GLY A 484 -23.34 2.08 19.38
CA GLY A 484 -23.61 3.28 18.58
C GLY A 484 -22.32 4.08 18.42
N ASP A 485 -22.12 4.66 17.25
CA ASP A 485 -20.93 5.44 16.90
C ASP A 485 -21.36 6.56 15.95
N MET A 486 -20.94 7.78 16.27
CA MET A 486 -21.21 8.97 15.49
C MET A 486 -19.91 9.72 15.26
N GLN A 487 -19.61 10.02 14.01
CA GLN A 487 -18.46 10.84 13.62
C GLN A 487 -18.92 12.03 12.79
N TYR A 488 -18.35 13.18 13.09
CA TYR A 488 -18.37 14.35 12.21
C TYR A 488 -16.96 14.61 11.72
N ARG A 489 -16.81 14.83 10.40
CA ARG A 489 -15.52 15.14 9.78
C ARG A 489 -15.65 16.36 8.87
N HIS A 490 -14.70 17.28 8.99
CA HIS A 490 -14.58 18.48 8.18
C HIS A 490 -13.26 18.46 7.44
N VAL A 491 -13.29 18.74 6.13
CA VAL A 491 -12.11 18.76 5.27
C VAL A 491 -12.12 20.03 4.44
N ASP A 492 -11.01 20.78 4.47
CA ASP A 492 -10.72 21.87 3.55
C ASP A 492 -9.52 21.50 2.70
N TYR A 493 -9.64 21.53 1.39
CA TYR A 493 -8.58 21.20 0.45
C TYR A 493 -8.37 22.32 -0.56
N LYS A 494 -7.11 22.76 -0.71
CA LYS A 494 -6.72 23.80 -1.67
C LYS A 494 -5.47 23.39 -2.39
N THR A 495 -5.46 23.63 -3.73
CA THR A 495 -4.23 23.55 -4.51
C THR A 495 -4.20 24.64 -5.57
N SER A 496 -3.04 25.27 -5.74
CA SER A 496 -2.82 26.40 -6.66
C SER A 496 -1.42 26.35 -7.25
N GLY A 497 -1.24 27.00 -8.38
CA GLY A 497 0.01 27.06 -9.14
C GLY A 497 -0.14 26.45 -10.50
N ILE A 498 0.92 25.91 -11.07
CA ILE A 498 0.92 25.31 -12.41
C ILE A 498 1.11 23.81 -12.34
N ASN A 499 0.32 23.07 -13.14
CA ASN A 499 0.36 21.63 -13.25
C ASN A 499 1.33 21.19 -14.36
N ASP A 500 1.70 19.91 -14.41
CA ASP A 500 2.48 19.28 -15.47
C ASP A 500 1.65 18.93 -16.72
N ARG A 501 0.38 19.28 -16.77
CA ARG A 501 -0.47 19.21 -17.94
C ARG A 501 -0.34 20.48 -18.76
N PHE A 502 -0.13 20.32 -20.08
CA PHE A 502 0.05 21.43 -20.97
C PHE A 502 -1.12 21.57 -21.95
N VAL A 503 -1.57 22.79 -22.16
CA VAL A 503 -2.66 23.14 -23.09
C VAL A 503 -2.13 24.11 -24.14
N LYS A 504 -2.66 24.01 -25.37
CA LYS A 504 -2.25 24.87 -26.47
C LYS A 504 -2.94 26.21 -26.35
N ASN A 505 -2.18 27.31 -26.33
CA ASN A 505 -2.73 28.66 -26.35
C ASN A 505 -3.07 29.14 -27.74
N ALA A 506 -3.62 30.36 -27.87
CA ALA A 506 -4.02 30.94 -29.16
C ALA A 506 -2.85 31.14 -30.16
N GLU A 507 -1.65 31.36 -29.65
CA GLU A 507 -0.42 31.50 -30.45
C GLU A 507 0.16 30.16 -30.89
N GLY A 508 -0.42 29.04 -30.46
CA GLY A 508 0.02 27.69 -30.80
C GLY A 508 1.15 27.16 -29.89
N ASN A 509 1.50 27.87 -28.82
CA ASN A 509 2.45 27.42 -27.80
C ASN A 509 1.76 26.58 -26.75
N TYR A 510 2.48 25.63 -26.19
CA TYR A 510 2.01 24.86 -25.03
C TYR A 510 2.36 25.60 -23.74
N VAL A 511 1.36 25.81 -22.89
CA VAL A 511 1.46 26.46 -21.58
C VAL A 511 0.87 25.55 -20.53
N ASN A 512 1.37 25.65 -19.29
CA ASN A 512 0.86 24.86 -18.19
C ASN A 512 -0.63 25.11 -17.92
N GLN A 513 -1.33 24.08 -17.50
CA GLN A 513 -2.62 24.23 -16.89
C GLN A 513 -2.47 24.87 -15.50
N GLU A 514 -3.19 25.96 -15.26
CA GLU A 514 -3.28 26.59 -13.95
C GLU A 514 -4.22 25.78 -13.04
N LEU A 515 -3.77 25.58 -11.81
CA LEU A 515 -4.57 24.97 -10.75
C LEU A 515 -5.16 26.06 -9.85
N ASN A 516 -6.44 25.95 -9.58
CA ASN A 516 -7.17 26.79 -8.63
C ASN A 516 -8.33 25.98 -8.05
N ILE A 517 -8.02 25.05 -7.15
CA ILE A 517 -8.96 24.15 -6.51
C ILE A 517 -9.14 24.59 -5.06
N ASP A 518 -10.38 24.79 -4.61
CA ASP A 518 -10.73 25.19 -3.25
C ASP A 518 -12.03 24.46 -2.87
N GLU A 519 -11.91 23.34 -2.15
CA GLU A 519 -12.98 22.41 -1.86
C GLU A 519 -13.19 22.26 -0.36
N HIS A 520 -14.48 22.19 0.05
CA HIS A 520 -14.89 22.07 1.44
C HIS A 520 -15.89 20.94 1.61
N TYR A 521 -15.62 20.03 2.53
CA TYR A 521 -16.49 18.89 2.79
C TYR A 521 -16.87 18.81 4.26
N ASN A 522 -18.11 18.42 4.51
CA ASN A 522 -18.63 18.15 5.85
C ASN A 522 -19.36 16.80 5.81
N PHE A 523 -18.89 15.85 6.58
CA PHE A 523 -19.40 14.48 6.59
C PHE A 523 -19.94 14.12 7.96
N PHE A 524 -21.09 13.44 7.97
CA PHE A 524 -21.65 12.82 9.16
C PHE A 524 -21.76 11.32 8.94
N ASN A 525 -21.09 10.51 9.76
CA ASN A 525 -20.91 9.09 9.61
C ASN A 525 -21.49 8.33 10.83
N PRO A 526 -22.81 8.08 10.87
CA PRO A 526 -23.42 7.28 11.92
C PRO A 526 -23.18 5.79 11.70
N LYS A 527 -23.04 5.05 12.81
CA LYS A 527 -22.88 3.61 12.81
C LYS A 527 -23.59 3.01 14.01
N GLY A 528 -24.04 1.76 13.87
CA GLY A 528 -24.69 1.08 14.98
C GLY A 528 -24.70 -0.42 14.79
N GLY A 529 -24.88 -1.14 15.89
CA GLY A 529 -24.88 -2.58 15.84
C GLY A 529 -25.34 -3.20 17.15
N ILE A 530 -25.51 -4.51 17.11
CA ILE A 530 -25.88 -5.34 18.24
C ILE A 530 -25.02 -6.60 18.23
N SER A 531 -24.57 -7.04 19.38
CA SER A 531 -23.89 -8.31 19.53
C SER A 531 -24.51 -9.15 20.64
N TRP A 532 -24.36 -10.47 20.49
CA TRP A 532 -24.77 -11.47 21.44
C TRP A 532 -23.62 -12.42 21.75
N ASP A 533 -23.27 -12.55 23.01
CA ASP A 533 -22.18 -13.38 23.50
C ASP A 533 -22.69 -14.46 24.45
N LEU A 534 -22.39 -15.71 24.16
CA LEU A 534 -22.66 -16.81 25.07
C LEU A 534 -21.55 -17.86 25.00
N ASN A 535 -20.82 -18.04 26.09
CA ASN A 535 -19.67 -18.94 26.17
C ASN A 535 -18.64 -18.64 25.06
N ASN A 536 -18.52 -19.57 24.10
CA ASN A 536 -17.60 -19.45 22.96
C ASN A 536 -18.26 -18.88 21.69
N HIS A 537 -19.52 -18.50 21.74
CA HIS A 537 -20.30 -18.02 20.59
C HIS A 537 -20.41 -16.50 20.66
N HIS A 538 -20.15 -15.87 19.53
CA HIS A 538 -20.34 -14.43 19.29
C HIS A 538 -21.14 -14.24 18.00
N VAL A 539 -22.29 -13.58 18.08
CA VAL A 539 -23.12 -13.21 16.92
C VAL A 539 -23.24 -11.69 16.90
N TYR A 540 -23.14 -11.09 15.72
CA TYR A 540 -23.31 -9.66 15.61
C TYR A 540 -24.00 -9.25 14.30
N ALA A 541 -24.65 -8.08 14.35
CA ALA A 541 -25.13 -7.38 13.16
C ALA A 541 -24.81 -5.89 13.31
N SER A 542 -24.42 -5.26 12.21
CA SER A 542 -24.11 -3.84 12.19
C SER A 542 -24.53 -3.15 10.89
N VAL A 543 -24.71 -1.83 10.97
CA VAL A 543 -24.83 -0.94 9.84
C VAL A 543 -23.92 0.26 10.09
N ALA A 544 -23.17 0.65 9.06
CA ALA A 544 -22.21 1.73 9.15
C ALA A 544 -22.25 2.59 7.88
N MET A 545 -22.24 3.91 8.05
CA MET A 545 -22.14 4.86 6.94
C MET A 545 -20.77 5.53 6.96
N SER A 546 -20.21 5.76 5.77
CA SER A 546 -18.97 6.50 5.59
C SER A 546 -19.04 7.37 4.33
N HIS A 547 -18.40 8.52 4.40
CA HIS A 547 -18.22 9.44 3.27
C HIS A 547 -16.74 9.73 3.08
N ARG A 548 -16.38 10.09 1.84
CA ARG A 548 -15.03 10.38 1.46
C ARG A 548 -14.98 11.46 0.36
N GLU A 549 -14.04 12.38 0.49
CA GLU A 549 -13.73 13.41 -0.49
C GLU A 549 -12.92 12.82 -1.67
N PRO A 550 -12.91 13.50 -2.86
CA PRO A 550 -12.03 13.15 -3.97
C PRO A 550 -10.55 13.29 -3.61
N GLU A 551 -9.70 12.55 -4.29
CA GLU A 551 -8.23 12.64 -4.26
C GLU A 551 -7.76 13.79 -5.18
N ARG A 552 -6.50 14.24 -5.01
CA ARG A 552 -5.88 15.25 -5.87
C ARG A 552 -6.00 14.89 -7.36
N ASN A 553 -5.64 13.67 -7.73
CA ASN A 553 -5.63 13.22 -9.12
C ASN A 553 -7.02 13.21 -9.75
N ASN A 554 -8.09 13.08 -8.96
CA ASN A 554 -9.45 13.19 -9.47
C ASN A 554 -9.78 14.60 -10.02
N PHE A 555 -9.06 15.64 -9.59
CA PHE A 555 -9.19 17.00 -10.09
C PHE A 555 -8.17 17.30 -11.18
N THR A 556 -6.92 16.88 -11.02
CA THR A 556 -5.81 17.25 -11.91
C THR A 556 -5.74 16.38 -13.16
N ASP A 557 -6.12 15.10 -13.08
CA ASP A 557 -6.02 14.10 -14.15
C ASP A 557 -7.39 13.59 -14.64
N ASN A 558 -8.45 14.37 -14.40
CA ASN A 558 -9.83 13.96 -14.67
C ASN A 558 -10.15 13.69 -16.15
N GLY A 559 -9.34 14.20 -17.09
CA GLY A 559 -9.53 14.01 -18.54
C GLY A 559 -10.89 14.54 -19.01
N SER A 560 -11.65 13.69 -19.70
CA SER A 560 -12.98 13.99 -20.23
C SER A 560 -14.12 13.62 -19.27
N TYR A 561 -13.82 13.12 -18.09
CA TYR A 561 -14.82 12.73 -17.10
C TYR A 561 -15.45 13.95 -16.40
N PRO A 562 -16.68 13.83 -15.85
CA PRO A 562 -17.32 14.88 -15.08
C PRO A 562 -16.51 15.29 -13.85
N ALA A 563 -16.78 16.50 -13.32
CA ALA A 563 -16.17 16.96 -12.07
C ALA A 563 -16.38 15.95 -10.93
N PRO A 564 -15.33 15.67 -10.12
CA PRO A 564 -15.39 14.64 -9.09
C PRO A 564 -16.35 15.02 -7.95
N LYS A 565 -17.01 14.01 -7.40
CA LYS A 565 -17.95 14.13 -6.27
C LYS A 565 -17.49 13.27 -5.10
N PRO A 566 -17.82 13.65 -3.86
CA PRO A 566 -17.54 12.79 -2.72
C PRO A 566 -18.31 11.46 -2.81
N GLU A 567 -17.67 10.39 -2.35
CA GLU A 567 -18.25 9.04 -2.27
C GLU A 567 -19.09 8.88 -0.99
N GLN A 568 -20.11 8.03 -1.07
CA GLN A 568 -20.88 7.55 0.09
C GLN A 568 -20.96 6.02 0.08
N LEU A 569 -20.82 5.43 1.25
CA LEU A 569 -20.97 3.99 1.48
C LEU A 569 -21.89 3.73 2.66
N ILE A 570 -22.81 2.77 2.50
CA ILE A 570 -23.53 2.13 3.60
C ILE A 570 -23.16 0.64 3.61
N ASP A 571 -22.59 0.20 4.72
CA ASP A 571 -22.10 -1.17 4.92
C ASP A 571 -22.99 -1.90 5.94
N TYR A 572 -23.54 -3.03 5.54
CA TYR A 572 -24.37 -3.93 6.36
C TYR A 572 -23.58 -5.21 6.61
N GLU A 573 -23.41 -5.59 7.88
CA GLU A 573 -22.68 -6.80 8.24
C GLU A 573 -23.50 -7.70 9.17
N LEU A 574 -23.33 -9.00 9.00
CA LEU A 574 -23.83 -10.05 9.88
C LEU A 574 -22.74 -11.07 10.10
N GLY A 575 -22.32 -11.26 11.34
CA GLY A 575 -21.23 -12.17 11.67
C GLY A 575 -21.58 -13.17 12.77
N TYR A 576 -20.88 -14.30 12.72
CA TYR A 576 -20.87 -15.33 13.75
C TYR A 576 -19.47 -15.88 13.93
N ASP A 577 -18.99 -15.90 15.16
CA ASP A 577 -17.71 -16.50 15.54
C ASP A 577 -17.91 -17.54 16.65
N TYR A 578 -17.23 -18.66 16.48
CA TYR A 578 -17.07 -19.68 17.50
C TYR A 578 -15.59 -19.80 17.90
N ASN A 579 -15.28 -19.59 19.18
CA ASN A 579 -13.93 -19.59 19.74
C ASN A 579 -13.75 -20.70 20.77
N GLY A 580 -13.65 -21.96 20.28
CA GLY A 580 -13.37 -23.12 21.11
C GLY A 580 -11.88 -23.30 21.40
N SER A 581 -11.54 -24.18 22.34
CA SER A 581 -10.14 -24.47 22.72
C SER A 581 -9.41 -25.33 21.69
N ILE A 582 -10.11 -26.16 20.94
CA ILE A 582 -9.55 -27.09 19.94
C ILE A 582 -9.74 -26.53 18.53
N TRP A 583 -10.91 -25.98 18.25
CA TRP A 583 -11.24 -25.42 16.95
C TRP A 583 -11.95 -24.07 17.10
N GLN A 584 -11.80 -23.25 16.10
CA GLN A 584 -12.46 -21.97 15.94
C GLN A 584 -12.98 -21.82 14.51
N ALA A 585 -14.08 -21.13 14.37
CA ALA A 585 -14.65 -20.84 13.05
C ALA A 585 -15.39 -19.51 13.10
N GLY A 586 -15.37 -18.80 11.98
CA GLY A 586 -16.07 -17.54 11.82
C GLY A 586 -16.69 -17.44 10.43
N VAL A 587 -17.82 -16.75 10.36
CA VAL A 587 -18.45 -16.34 9.11
C VAL A 587 -18.89 -14.89 9.24
N ASN A 588 -18.60 -14.09 8.22
CA ASN A 588 -19.08 -12.72 8.08
C ASN A 588 -19.74 -12.56 6.72
N LEU A 589 -20.98 -12.10 6.70
CA LEU A 589 -21.71 -11.71 5.50
C LEU A 589 -21.78 -10.20 5.45
N TYR A 590 -21.53 -9.62 4.27
CA TYR A 590 -21.57 -8.18 4.09
C TYR A 590 -22.29 -7.76 2.81
N TYR A 591 -22.90 -6.58 2.85
CA TYR A 591 -23.47 -5.88 1.72
C TYR A 591 -23.09 -4.38 1.82
N MET A 592 -22.26 -3.93 0.90
CA MET A 592 -21.72 -2.58 0.82
C MET A 592 -22.39 -1.84 -0.34
N ASP A 593 -23.26 -0.89 -0.07
CA ASP A 593 -24.01 -0.10 -1.05
C ASP A 593 -23.32 1.26 -1.24
N TYR A 594 -22.87 1.53 -2.47
CA TYR A 594 -22.10 2.72 -2.81
C TYR A 594 -22.93 3.68 -3.66
N LYS A 595 -22.78 4.97 -3.36
CA LYS A 595 -23.25 6.08 -4.18
C LYS A 595 -22.06 6.96 -4.56
N ASP A 596 -22.00 7.34 -5.85
CA ASP A 596 -20.92 8.15 -6.43
C ASP A 596 -19.53 7.55 -6.15
N GLN A 597 -19.40 6.21 -6.16
CA GLN A 597 -18.12 5.52 -5.92
C GLN A 597 -17.10 5.87 -7.00
N PHE A 598 -15.87 6.17 -6.62
CA PHE A 598 -14.76 6.19 -7.57
C PHE A 598 -14.36 4.76 -7.96
N VAL A 599 -14.39 4.48 -9.24
CA VAL A 599 -13.97 3.20 -9.81
C VAL A 599 -12.82 3.42 -10.78
N GLN A 600 -11.94 2.45 -10.87
CA GLN A 600 -10.82 2.50 -11.81
C GLN A 600 -11.35 2.42 -13.24
N THR A 601 -10.86 3.32 -14.10
CA THR A 601 -11.19 3.35 -15.54
C THR A 601 -10.44 2.29 -16.34
N GLY A 602 -9.38 1.70 -15.74
CA GLY A 602 -8.42 0.85 -16.44
C GLY A 602 -7.18 1.60 -16.89
N ALA A 603 -7.27 2.93 -17.06
CA ALA A 603 -6.16 3.79 -17.44
C ALA A 603 -5.27 4.17 -16.24
N MET A 604 -4.04 4.62 -16.56
CA MET A 604 -3.06 5.12 -15.59
C MET A 604 -2.65 6.55 -15.88
N SER A 605 -2.20 7.25 -14.84
CA SER A 605 -1.47 8.51 -14.97
C SER A 605 -0.06 8.27 -15.54
N ASP A 606 0.63 9.36 -15.87
CA ASP A 606 2.03 9.33 -16.36
C ASP A 606 3.06 8.73 -15.37
N ILE A 607 2.66 8.46 -14.13
CA ILE A 607 3.49 7.88 -13.05
C ILE A 607 2.89 6.59 -12.47
N GLY A 608 2.03 5.91 -13.22
CA GLY A 608 1.49 4.61 -12.84
C GLY A 608 0.34 4.62 -11.84
N GLU A 609 -0.22 5.78 -11.48
CA GLU A 609 -1.41 5.85 -10.63
C GLU A 609 -2.66 5.48 -11.42
N ALA A 610 -3.52 4.66 -10.82
CA ALA A 610 -4.78 4.27 -11.44
C ALA A 610 -5.77 5.44 -11.50
N LEU A 611 -6.18 5.81 -12.71
CA LEU A 611 -7.18 6.85 -12.89
C LEU A 611 -8.58 6.34 -12.53
N THR A 612 -9.35 7.18 -11.85
CA THR A 612 -10.68 6.83 -11.36
C THR A 612 -11.72 7.87 -11.75
N THR A 613 -12.98 7.42 -11.87
CA THR A 613 -14.14 8.28 -12.10
C THR A 613 -15.31 7.87 -11.21
N ASN A 614 -16.20 8.82 -10.90
CA ASN A 614 -17.42 8.51 -10.15
C ASN A 614 -18.44 7.73 -10.98
N ILE A 615 -19.04 6.72 -10.37
CA ILE A 615 -20.22 6.03 -10.88
C ILE A 615 -21.40 6.20 -9.92
N LYS A 616 -22.61 6.33 -10.48
CA LYS A 616 -23.81 6.66 -9.68
C LYS A 616 -24.12 5.63 -8.62
N LYS A 617 -24.03 4.34 -8.96
CA LYS A 617 -24.42 3.25 -8.08
C LYS A 617 -23.62 1.96 -8.33
N SER A 618 -23.15 1.38 -7.24
CA SER A 618 -22.49 0.08 -7.25
C SER A 618 -22.69 -0.62 -5.92
N TYR A 619 -22.40 -1.92 -5.88
CA TYR A 619 -22.37 -2.66 -4.64
C TYR A 619 -21.26 -3.70 -4.61
N ARG A 620 -20.85 -4.04 -3.40
CA ARG A 620 -20.02 -5.21 -3.10
C ARG A 620 -20.73 -6.05 -2.07
N MET A 621 -20.94 -7.34 -2.35
CA MET A 621 -21.52 -8.24 -1.37
C MET A 621 -20.74 -9.55 -1.33
N GLY A 622 -20.71 -10.18 -0.17
CA GLY A 622 -20.01 -11.45 -0.06
C GLY A 622 -20.08 -12.09 1.31
N GLY A 623 -19.40 -13.22 1.40
CA GLY A 623 -19.21 -13.98 2.60
C GLY A 623 -17.73 -14.28 2.82
N GLU A 624 -17.26 -14.05 4.04
CA GLU A 624 -15.92 -14.38 4.51
C GLU A 624 -16.02 -15.50 5.52
N LEU A 625 -15.29 -16.57 5.29
CA LEU A 625 -15.26 -17.76 6.14
C LEU A 625 -13.84 -17.92 6.67
N GLN A 626 -13.72 -18.32 7.93
CA GLN A 626 -12.44 -18.71 8.52
C GLN A 626 -12.62 -19.88 9.46
N ALA A 627 -11.67 -20.79 9.47
CA ALA A 627 -11.66 -21.92 10.36
C ALA A 627 -10.23 -22.31 10.74
N GLY A 628 -10.05 -22.73 11.97
CA GLY A 628 -8.81 -23.26 12.49
C GLY A 628 -9.03 -24.41 13.46
N VAL A 629 -8.14 -25.40 13.44
CA VAL A 629 -8.16 -26.53 14.35
C VAL A 629 -6.75 -26.89 14.82
N ASN A 630 -6.56 -26.98 16.11
CA ASN A 630 -5.40 -27.60 16.74
C ASN A 630 -5.64 -29.12 16.76
N ALA A 631 -5.37 -29.79 15.62
CA ALA A 631 -5.61 -31.20 15.44
C ALA A 631 -4.82 -32.06 16.44
N THR A 632 -3.62 -31.60 16.78
CA THR A 632 -2.78 -32.15 17.86
C THR A 632 -1.98 -31.01 18.52
N LYS A 633 -1.19 -31.33 19.53
CA LYS A 633 -0.26 -30.34 20.18
C LYS A 633 0.87 -29.87 19.24
N TRP A 634 1.02 -30.51 18.09
CA TRP A 634 2.12 -30.25 17.14
C TRP A 634 1.63 -29.93 15.72
N LEU A 635 0.29 -29.99 15.47
CA LEU A 635 -0.33 -29.75 14.16
C LEU A 635 -1.52 -28.83 14.27
N THR A 636 -1.45 -27.69 13.59
CA THR A 636 -2.55 -26.73 13.41
C THR A 636 -2.90 -26.66 11.93
N LEU A 637 -4.19 -26.67 11.62
CA LEU A 637 -4.73 -26.49 10.28
C LEU A 637 -5.64 -25.26 10.29
N GLU A 638 -5.42 -24.34 9.33
CA GLU A 638 -6.22 -23.14 9.22
C GLU A 638 -6.60 -22.90 7.76
N ALA A 639 -7.77 -22.33 7.54
CA ALA A 639 -8.22 -21.91 6.22
C ALA A 639 -9.11 -20.68 6.30
N ASN A 640 -9.05 -19.85 5.28
CA ASN A 640 -10.05 -18.80 5.07
C ASN A 640 -10.46 -18.71 3.60
N ALA A 641 -11.66 -18.19 3.39
CA ALA A 641 -12.26 -18.00 2.08
C ALA A 641 -13.02 -16.67 2.06
N ALA A 642 -12.89 -15.91 0.99
CA ALA A 642 -13.75 -14.79 0.66
C ALA A 642 -14.43 -15.08 -0.70
N LEU A 643 -15.76 -15.06 -0.68
CA LEU A 643 -16.59 -15.23 -1.86
C LEU A 643 -17.41 -13.96 -2.06
N SER A 644 -17.32 -13.33 -3.22
CA SER A 644 -17.95 -12.02 -3.42
C SER A 644 -18.53 -11.82 -4.81
N GLN A 645 -19.50 -10.93 -4.88
CA GLN A 645 -20.03 -10.35 -6.10
C GLN A 645 -19.91 -8.83 -6.00
N ASN A 646 -19.30 -8.20 -7.00
CA ASN A 646 -19.00 -6.78 -7.01
C ASN A 646 -19.51 -6.19 -8.32
N LYS A 647 -20.53 -5.33 -8.29
CA LYS A 647 -21.26 -4.88 -9.49
C LYS A 647 -21.39 -3.36 -9.53
N ILE A 648 -21.29 -2.86 -10.75
CA ILE A 648 -21.73 -1.52 -11.12
C ILE A 648 -23.14 -1.63 -11.71
N LEU A 649 -23.98 -0.64 -11.41
CA LEU A 649 -25.33 -0.53 -11.97
C LEU A 649 -25.42 0.83 -12.69
N ASP A 650 -25.97 0.82 -13.93
CA ASP A 650 -26.16 2.05 -14.73
C ASP A 650 -24.82 2.81 -14.94
N PHE A 651 -23.91 2.18 -15.70
CA PHE A 651 -22.56 2.69 -15.96
C PHE A 651 -22.41 3.20 -17.38
N ASP A 652 -21.97 4.45 -17.51
CA ASP A 652 -21.58 5.07 -18.77
C ASP A 652 -20.04 5.07 -18.87
N GLU A 653 -19.48 4.21 -19.70
CA GLU A 653 -18.05 4.21 -20.00
C GLU A 653 -17.74 5.30 -21.02
N VAL A 654 -16.76 6.13 -20.75
CA VAL A 654 -16.24 7.14 -21.68
C VAL A 654 -15.03 6.55 -22.38
N VAL A 655 -15.16 6.19 -23.66
CA VAL A 655 -14.12 5.55 -24.46
C VAL A 655 -13.49 6.56 -25.38
N GLU A 656 -12.17 6.72 -25.33
CA GLU A 656 -11.42 7.53 -26.27
C GLU A 656 -11.67 7.05 -27.70
N THR A 657 -11.94 7.98 -28.61
CA THR A 657 -12.31 7.68 -30.00
C THR A 657 -11.39 8.44 -30.95
N TYR A 658 -10.93 7.75 -31.98
CA TYR A 658 -10.05 8.25 -33.04
C TYR A 658 -10.65 7.90 -34.39
N ASP A 659 -10.24 8.64 -35.42
CA ASP A 659 -10.47 8.23 -36.79
C ASP A 659 -9.48 7.14 -37.26
N ASP A 660 -9.59 6.65 -38.47
CA ASP A 660 -8.71 5.63 -39.06
C ASP A 660 -7.22 6.07 -39.17
N TYR A 661 -6.92 7.33 -38.91
CA TYR A 661 -5.57 7.90 -38.89
C TYR A 661 -5.06 8.21 -37.48
N TRP A 662 -5.79 7.76 -36.44
CA TRP A 662 -5.49 8.05 -35.01
C TRP A 662 -5.55 9.54 -34.68
N GLU A 663 -6.35 10.32 -35.39
CA GLU A 663 -6.66 11.69 -34.99
C GLU A 663 -7.83 11.65 -33.99
N SER A 664 -7.69 12.43 -32.91
CA SER A 664 -8.66 12.41 -31.80
C SER A 664 -10.02 12.95 -32.21
N LEU A 665 -11.07 12.22 -31.89
CA LEU A 665 -12.46 12.61 -32.03
C LEU A 665 -13.10 12.82 -30.66
N ASP A 666 -14.37 13.22 -30.63
CA ASP A 666 -15.14 13.26 -29.38
C ASP A 666 -15.30 11.84 -28.81
N PRO A 667 -15.13 11.64 -27.49
CA PRO A 667 -15.23 10.32 -26.88
C PRO A 667 -16.59 9.67 -27.12
N THR A 668 -16.59 8.36 -27.32
CA THR A 668 -17.82 7.56 -27.40
C THR A 668 -18.27 7.16 -26.01
N ILE A 669 -19.57 7.30 -25.72
CA ILE A 669 -20.17 6.86 -24.47
C ILE A 669 -20.87 5.52 -24.68
N ILE A 670 -20.46 4.49 -23.95
CA ILE A 670 -21.05 3.16 -24.00
C ILE A 670 -21.76 2.88 -22.68
N HIS A 671 -23.03 2.56 -22.75
CA HIS A 671 -23.85 2.29 -21.58
C HIS A 671 -23.88 0.81 -21.22
N TYR A 672 -23.71 0.49 -19.92
CA TYR A 672 -23.84 -0.84 -19.34
C TYR A 672 -24.87 -0.82 -18.21
N ASP A 673 -25.96 -1.60 -18.34
CA ASP A 673 -26.97 -1.77 -17.28
C ASP A 673 -26.39 -2.38 -16.01
N ASN A 674 -25.45 -3.31 -16.17
CA ASN A 674 -24.84 -4.07 -15.08
C ASN A 674 -23.50 -4.63 -15.54
N SER A 675 -22.43 -4.36 -14.78
CA SER A 675 -21.10 -4.91 -15.05
C SER A 675 -20.34 -5.25 -13.76
N THR A 676 -19.26 -6.00 -13.87
CA THR A 676 -18.40 -6.32 -12.71
C THR A 676 -17.36 -5.24 -12.50
N LEU A 677 -17.19 -4.81 -11.25
CA LEU A 677 -16.11 -3.91 -10.84
C LEU A 677 -14.74 -4.50 -11.16
N ALA A 678 -13.91 -3.71 -11.83
CA ALA A 678 -12.52 -4.06 -12.09
C ALA A 678 -11.75 -4.41 -10.80
N PHE A 679 -10.70 -5.21 -10.92
CA PHE A 679 -9.81 -5.62 -9.82
C PHE A 679 -10.52 -6.23 -8.60
N SER A 680 -11.65 -6.89 -8.83
CA SER A 680 -12.49 -7.46 -7.78
C SER A 680 -12.70 -8.96 -8.02
N PRO A 681 -11.74 -9.83 -7.62
CA PRO A 681 -11.89 -11.27 -7.79
C PRO A 681 -13.07 -11.78 -6.97
N SER A 682 -13.85 -12.70 -7.55
CA SER A 682 -15.02 -13.27 -6.87
C SER A 682 -14.65 -14.28 -5.78
N THR A 683 -13.44 -14.81 -5.79
CA THR A 683 -13.00 -15.87 -4.87
C THR A 683 -11.55 -15.69 -4.49
N ILE A 684 -11.28 -15.64 -3.19
CA ILE A 684 -9.93 -15.66 -2.60
C ILE A 684 -9.91 -16.73 -1.53
N LEU A 685 -8.95 -17.66 -1.59
CA LEU A 685 -8.81 -18.76 -0.64
C LEU A 685 -7.39 -18.77 -0.07
N ASN A 686 -7.26 -19.03 1.22
CA ASN A 686 -5.98 -19.32 1.88
C ASN A 686 -6.12 -20.60 2.71
N GLY A 687 -5.09 -21.44 2.70
CA GLY A 687 -4.98 -22.61 3.54
C GLY A 687 -3.59 -22.73 4.16
N PHE A 688 -3.53 -23.08 5.44
CA PHE A 688 -2.29 -23.18 6.21
C PHE A 688 -2.21 -24.54 6.91
N ILE A 689 -1.04 -25.14 6.88
CA ILE A 689 -0.68 -26.31 7.68
C ILE A 689 0.56 -25.93 8.46
N THR A 690 0.43 -25.85 9.80
CA THR A 690 1.53 -25.54 10.71
C THR A 690 1.88 -26.76 11.54
N PHE A 691 3.12 -27.19 11.41
CA PHE A 691 3.71 -28.23 12.23
C PHE A 691 4.77 -27.60 13.15
N HIS A 692 4.76 -27.95 14.45
CA HIS A 692 5.79 -27.51 15.39
C HIS A 692 6.14 -28.60 16.39
N HIS A 693 7.44 -28.82 16.60
CA HIS A 693 7.93 -29.78 17.56
C HIS A 693 9.36 -29.44 18.02
N LYS A 694 9.56 -29.29 19.36
CA LYS A 694 10.89 -29.10 20.00
C LYS A 694 11.75 -28.01 19.32
N GLY A 695 11.19 -26.84 19.04
CA GLY A 695 11.90 -25.72 18.39
C GLY A 695 11.92 -25.78 16.87
N PHE A 696 11.52 -26.89 16.23
CA PHE A 696 11.29 -26.96 14.81
C PHE A 696 9.87 -26.50 14.46
N GLU A 697 9.73 -25.71 13.40
CA GLU A 697 8.47 -25.27 12.84
C GLU A 697 8.49 -25.46 11.33
N ALA A 698 7.39 -25.92 10.76
CA ALA A 698 7.16 -25.94 9.31
C ALA A 698 5.77 -25.42 9.01
N VAL A 699 5.69 -24.48 8.10
CA VAL A 699 4.42 -23.89 7.67
C VAL A 699 4.27 -24.07 6.16
N TRP A 700 3.17 -24.66 5.74
CA TRP A 700 2.73 -24.67 4.35
C TRP A 700 1.57 -23.69 4.21
N HIS A 701 1.66 -22.77 3.25
CA HIS A 701 0.61 -21.83 2.90
C HIS A 701 0.27 -21.95 1.42
N THR A 702 -1.01 -22.11 1.10
CA THR A 702 -1.53 -22.08 -0.27
C THR A 702 -2.55 -20.97 -0.41
N ASN A 703 -2.43 -20.19 -1.48
CA ASN A 703 -3.35 -19.13 -1.85
C ASN A 703 -3.97 -19.42 -3.22
N TYR A 704 -5.24 -19.07 -3.41
CA TYR A 704 -5.94 -19.05 -4.69
C TYR A 704 -6.67 -17.74 -4.88
N VAL A 705 -6.56 -17.14 -6.07
CA VAL A 705 -7.30 -15.95 -6.49
C VAL A 705 -7.97 -16.23 -7.82
N SER A 706 -9.27 -15.98 -7.91
CA SER A 706 -10.03 -16.15 -9.16
C SER A 706 -9.66 -15.07 -10.18
N ARG A 707 -10.16 -15.21 -11.42
CA ARG A 707 -10.05 -14.22 -12.49
C ARG A 707 -10.40 -12.81 -12.00
N MET A 708 -9.68 -11.79 -12.48
CA MET A 708 -9.97 -10.37 -12.28
C MET A 708 -10.06 -9.66 -13.63
N TYR A 709 -11.09 -8.83 -13.83
CA TYR A 709 -11.15 -7.93 -14.96
C TYR A 709 -10.26 -6.70 -14.72
N LEU A 710 -9.64 -6.18 -15.78
CA LEU A 710 -8.77 -5.00 -15.71
C LEU A 710 -9.55 -3.69 -15.92
N ASP A 711 -10.72 -3.77 -16.54
CA ASP A 711 -11.68 -2.67 -16.67
C ASP A 711 -13.10 -3.11 -16.23
N ASN A 712 -14.06 -2.19 -16.27
CA ASN A 712 -15.42 -2.43 -15.79
C ASN A 712 -16.35 -2.99 -16.88
N THR A 713 -15.84 -3.63 -17.92
CA THR A 713 -16.65 -4.09 -19.08
C THR A 713 -16.94 -5.59 -19.08
N GLU A 714 -16.41 -6.34 -18.12
CA GLU A 714 -16.48 -7.82 -18.05
C GLU A 714 -15.88 -8.53 -19.28
N ASN A 715 -15.02 -7.87 -20.04
CA ASN A 715 -14.39 -8.50 -21.18
C ASN A 715 -13.29 -9.48 -20.75
N ILE A 716 -13.40 -10.73 -21.19
CA ILE A 716 -12.48 -11.80 -20.80
C ILE A 716 -11.06 -11.58 -21.34
N ASP A 717 -10.93 -10.94 -22.52
CA ASP A 717 -9.64 -10.66 -23.15
C ASP A 717 -8.89 -9.52 -22.41
N ARG A 718 -9.61 -8.72 -21.63
CA ARG A 718 -9.08 -7.65 -20.79
C ARG A 718 -9.11 -8.04 -19.31
N SER A 719 -8.58 -9.22 -18.99
CA SER A 719 -8.63 -9.80 -17.65
C SER A 719 -7.36 -10.58 -17.30
N LEU A 720 -7.10 -10.73 -16.01
CA LEU A 720 -6.07 -11.60 -15.46
C LEU A 720 -6.64 -13.00 -15.19
N PRO A 721 -6.02 -14.08 -15.65
CA PRO A 721 -6.41 -15.44 -15.31
C PRO A 721 -6.33 -15.72 -13.80
N SER A 722 -7.11 -16.70 -13.32
CA SER A 722 -6.97 -17.20 -11.96
C SER A 722 -5.58 -17.81 -11.72
N TYR A 723 -5.10 -17.71 -10.49
CA TYR A 723 -3.84 -18.32 -10.09
C TYR A 723 -3.92 -18.96 -8.70
N SER A 724 -2.99 -19.89 -8.46
CA SER A 724 -2.74 -20.47 -7.14
C SER A 724 -1.25 -20.57 -6.91
N THR A 725 -0.80 -20.18 -5.72
CA THR A 725 0.60 -20.28 -5.29
C THR A 725 0.70 -21.03 -3.97
N SER A 726 1.84 -21.66 -3.74
CA SER A 726 2.13 -22.32 -2.46
C SER A 726 3.53 -21.93 -1.97
N ASN A 727 3.61 -21.68 -0.68
CA ASN A 727 4.83 -21.28 0.02
C ASN A 727 5.12 -22.26 1.16
N VAL A 728 6.39 -22.50 1.44
CA VAL A 728 6.84 -23.33 2.58
C VAL A 728 7.84 -22.55 3.40
N SER A 729 7.64 -22.52 4.70
CA SER A 729 8.59 -21.94 5.66
C SER A 729 9.06 -23.02 6.63
N LEU A 730 10.38 -23.14 6.82
CA LEU A 730 11.00 -24.05 7.78
C LEU A 730 11.80 -23.23 8.79
N GLY A 731 11.56 -23.44 10.07
CA GLY A 731 12.22 -22.73 11.15
C GLY A 731 12.83 -23.66 12.19
N TYR A 732 13.93 -23.23 12.81
CA TYR A 732 14.52 -23.92 13.95
C TYR A 732 15.03 -22.91 14.97
N THR A 733 14.57 -23.04 16.22
CA THR A 733 14.94 -22.18 17.34
C THR A 733 15.87 -22.92 18.30
N LEU A 734 17.07 -22.37 18.50
CA LEU A 734 18.03 -22.79 19.50
C LEU A 734 18.06 -21.84 20.70
N LYS A 735 18.22 -22.37 21.90
CA LYS A 735 18.36 -21.59 23.15
C LYS A 735 19.66 -21.92 23.89
N PRO A 736 20.82 -21.37 23.46
CA PRO A 736 22.13 -21.73 23.98
C PRO A 736 22.39 -21.37 25.43
N LYS A 737 21.62 -20.43 26.02
CA LYS A 737 21.66 -20.01 27.45
C LYS A 737 22.99 -19.36 27.91
N LYS A 738 23.82 -18.84 26.99
CA LYS A 738 25.05 -18.11 27.30
C LYS A 738 24.90 -16.65 26.85
N VAL A 739 25.85 -16.14 26.09
CA VAL A 739 25.82 -14.78 25.51
C VAL A 739 24.63 -14.61 24.58
N VAL A 740 24.39 -15.58 23.70
CA VAL A 740 23.19 -15.64 22.86
C VAL A 740 22.08 -16.37 23.63
N ARG A 741 20.98 -15.69 23.90
CA ARG A 741 19.80 -16.27 24.58
C ARG A 741 19.01 -17.15 23.63
N GLU A 742 18.86 -16.70 22.39
CA GLU A 742 18.11 -17.41 21.35
C GLU A 742 18.72 -17.17 19.96
N ALA A 743 18.79 -18.21 19.14
CA ALA A 743 19.15 -18.15 17.74
C ALA A 743 18.06 -18.83 16.93
N VAL A 744 17.47 -18.10 15.99
CA VAL A 744 16.41 -18.58 15.11
C VAL A 744 16.92 -18.63 13.67
N PHE A 745 16.86 -19.82 13.06
CA PHE A 745 17.13 -20.04 11.64
C PHE A 745 15.80 -20.22 10.94
N LYS A 746 15.64 -19.60 9.77
CA LYS A 746 14.42 -19.75 8.95
C LYS A 746 14.78 -19.81 7.47
N LEU A 747 14.07 -20.69 6.74
CA LEU A 747 14.12 -20.81 5.30
C LEU A 747 12.72 -20.65 4.76
N ASN A 748 12.53 -19.70 3.85
CA ASN A 748 11.26 -19.47 3.18
C ASN A 748 11.42 -19.81 1.71
N PHE A 749 10.58 -20.72 1.21
CA PHE A 749 10.47 -21.13 -0.19
C PHE A 749 9.14 -20.57 -0.70
N ASN A 750 9.20 -19.59 -1.58
CA ASN A 750 8.01 -18.95 -2.13
C ASN A 750 7.71 -19.54 -3.51
N ASN A 751 6.41 -19.65 -3.82
CA ASN A 751 5.92 -20.14 -5.11
C ASN A 751 6.61 -21.44 -5.53
N ILE A 752 6.53 -22.46 -4.68
CA ILE A 752 7.30 -23.73 -4.82
C ILE A 752 6.98 -24.49 -6.13
N PHE A 753 5.83 -24.23 -6.73
CA PHE A 753 5.44 -24.82 -8.02
C PHE A 753 5.83 -23.94 -9.22
N ASN A 754 6.57 -22.86 -8.99
CA ASN A 754 7.05 -21.91 -10.02
C ASN A 754 5.94 -21.41 -10.96
N LYS A 755 4.75 -21.13 -10.42
CA LYS A 755 3.62 -20.60 -11.20
C LYS A 755 3.96 -19.23 -11.78
N ARG A 756 3.77 -19.05 -13.08
CA ARG A 756 3.85 -17.77 -13.76
C ARG A 756 2.49 -17.09 -13.69
N TYR A 757 2.41 -15.93 -13.05
CA TYR A 757 1.14 -15.21 -12.86
C TYR A 757 1.37 -13.72 -12.67
N ALA A 758 0.34 -12.94 -12.98
CA ALA A 758 0.25 -11.53 -12.64
C ALA A 758 -0.86 -11.33 -11.61
N SER A 759 -0.60 -10.54 -10.59
CA SER A 759 -1.58 -10.21 -9.54
C SER A 759 -2.26 -8.86 -9.76
N SER A 760 -1.77 -8.08 -10.70
CA SER A 760 -2.39 -6.83 -11.18
C SER A 760 -1.99 -6.60 -12.63
N GLY A 761 -2.48 -5.52 -13.23
CA GLY A 761 -2.18 -5.15 -14.61
C GLY A 761 -2.94 -3.91 -15.02
N PHE A 762 -2.78 -3.53 -16.28
CA PHE A 762 -3.44 -2.36 -16.87
C PHE A 762 -4.00 -2.70 -18.24
N VAL A 763 -5.02 -1.96 -18.65
CA VAL A 763 -5.54 -1.98 -20.01
C VAL A 763 -5.80 -0.56 -20.49
N TYR A 764 -5.30 -0.24 -21.65
CA TYR A 764 -5.75 0.90 -22.42
C TYR A 764 -6.68 0.41 -23.51
N SER A 765 -7.81 1.08 -23.76
CA SER A 765 -8.70 0.73 -24.86
C SER A 765 -9.27 1.97 -25.53
N ALA A 766 -9.49 1.90 -26.85
CA ALA A 766 -9.98 2.98 -27.68
C ALA A 766 -10.82 2.44 -28.84
N ILE A 767 -11.71 3.26 -29.38
CA ILE A 767 -12.36 3.05 -30.67
C ILE A 767 -11.53 3.77 -31.73
N VAL A 768 -11.21 3.10 -32.86
CA VAL A 768 -10.39 3.68 -33.93
C VAL A 768 -11.09 3.44 -35.26
N GLY A 769 -11.94 4.36 -35.65
CA GLY A 769 -12.68 4.34 -36.90
C GLY A 769 -13.30 3.00 -37.24
N ASP A 770 -13.14 2.57 -38.48
CA ASP A 770 -13.59 1.25 -38.97
C ASP A 770 -12.57 0.13 -38.68
N ILE A 771 -11.32 0.49 -38.29
CA ILE A 771 -10.25 -0.48 -38.01
C ILE A 771 -10.53 -1.20 -36.68
N HIS A 772 -10.93 -0.45 -35.66
CA HIS A 772 -11.28 -0.95 -34.34
C HIS A 772 -12.62 -0.36 -33.86
N PRO A 773 -13.74 -0.85 -34.39
CA PRO A 773 -15.08 -0.40 -33.98
C PRO A 773 -15.40 -0.83 -32.54
N GLU A 774 -16.52 -0.38 -32.00
CA GLU A 774 -16.95 -0.58 -30.62
C GLU A 774 -16.88 -2.04 -30.13
N ASP A 775 -17.36 -2.98 -30.96
CA ASP A 775 -17.42 -4.42 -30.68
C ASP A 775 -16.05 -5.14 -30.77
N ASN A 776 -15.10 -4.53 -31.47
CA ASN A 776 -13.71 -5.00 -31.63
C ASN A 776 -12.71 -3.88 -31.44
N ARG A 777 -12.90 -3.09 -30.38
CA ARG A 777 -12.07 -1.91 -30.13
C ARG A 777 -10.60 -2.26 -29.87
N TYR A 778 -9.74 -1.33 -30.17
CA TYR A 778 -8.32 -1.42 -29.83
C TYR A 778 -8.14 -1.61 -28.31
N TYR A 779 -7.23 -2.49 -27.91
CA TYR A 779 -6.76 -2.56 -26.53
C TYR A 779 -5.29 -3.00 -26.46
N ALA A 780 -4.61 -2.47 -25.45
CA ALA A 780 -3.24 -2.83 -25.08
C ALA A 780 -3.21 -3.27 -23.61
N LEU A 781 -2.51 -4.38 -23.35
CA LEU A 781 -2.41 -5.01 -22.04
C LEU A 781 -1.00 -4.86 -21.45
N SER A 782 -0.93 -4.65 -20.16
CA SER A 782 0.29 -4.78 -19.35
C SER A 782 -0.02 -5.56 -18.08
N PHE A 783 0.93 -6.40 -17.65
CA PHE A 783 0.80 -7.25 -16.48
C PHE A 783 1.77 -6.81 -15.38
N ILE A 784 1.34 -6.83 -14.13
CA ILE A 784 2.21 -6.69 -12.96
C ILE A 784 2.41 -8.08 -12.36
N PRO A 785 3.51 -8.77 -12.71
CA PRO A 785 3.73 -10.14 -12.30
C PRO A 785 4.41 -10.22 -10.94
N MET A 786 4.21 -11.34 -10.29
CA MET A 786 5.00 -11.75 -9.13
C MET A 786 6.01 -12.82 -9.54
N ALA A 787 7.14 -12.86 -8.83
CA ALA A 787 8.23 -13.78 -9.11
C ALA A 787 7.79 -15.23 -9.08
N GLY A 788 8.44 -16.05 -9.91
CA GLY A 788 8.36 -17.48 -9.83
C GLY A 788 8.99 -18.02 -8.54
N PHE A 789 9.45 -19.28 -8.57
CA PHE A 789 10.13 -19.86 -7.41
C PHE A 789 11.28 -18.98 -6.91
N ASN A 790 11.29 -18.70 -5.61
CA ASN A 790 12.35 -17.95 -4.96
C ASN A 790 12.50 -18.40 -3.49
N LEU A 791 13.66 -18.11 -2.91
CA LEU A 791 13.94 -18.52 -1.54
C LEU A 791 14.64 -17.39 -0.75
N MET A 792 14.44 -17.40 0.58
CA MET A 792 15.08 -16.51 1.54
C MET A 792 15.52 -17.30 2.77
N GLY A 793 16.81 -17.18 3.15
CA GLY A 793 17.33 -17.68 4.42
C GLY A 793 17.48 -16.55 5.44
N ASN A 794 17.18 -16.82 6.69
CA ASN A 794 17.24 -15.86 7.79
C ASN A 794 17.97 -16.44 8.99
N LEU A 795 18.73 -15.57 9.67
CA LEU A 795 19.31 -15.81 11.01
C LEU A 795 18.94 -14.62 11.91
N THR A 796 18.33 -14.93 13.04
CA THR A 796 18.08 -13.95 14.12
C THR A 796 18.80 -14.37 15.40
N LEU A 797 19.55 -13.45 15.98
CA LEU A 797 20.24 -13.63 17.25
C LEU A 797 19.67 -12.67 18.30
N ARG A 798 19.30 -13.21 19.47
CA ARG A 798 18.84 -12.44 20.63
C ARG A 798 19.82 -12.56 21.80
N PHE A 799 20.17 -11.41 22.38
CA PHE A 799 21.15 -11.28 23.45
C PHE A 799 20.50 -10.83 24.75
#